data_dc77cc5a85c669b1b326d4068a511f7e
#
_entry.id   dc77cc5a85c669b1b326d4068a511f7e
#
_cell.length_a   1.000
_cell.length_b   1.000
_cell.length_c   1.000
_cell.angle_alpha   90.00
_cell.angle_beta   90.00
_cell.angle_gamma   90.00
#
_symmetry.space_group_name_H-M   'P 1'
#
loop_
_entity.id
_entity.type
_entity.pdbx_description
1 polymer ?
#
loop_
_entity_poly.entity_id
_entity_poly.type
_entity_poly.pdbx_seq_one_letter_code
_entity_poly.pdbx_strand_id
1 'polypeptide(L)'
;MKDPNWRKCILRADSRDVIKKIPDNSIDFILTDPPYNLGQHSTGNIPLPGRSAMNNDVAEWDKIDFNPEEWADEFIRILKPTGNLFIFTSYNQLGRWYNCLDHRFDTSNFMIWHKTNPAPKIFKAGFLNSCEMIFTCWNKKHTWNFISQAEMHNFIQSPICMPPERLKDPKHPAQKPVSILKKMIEIASNTDDIIFDPFMGVGSTGVAALELDRRFIGVEFDESYFMAAKKRIEDTLTISNKRTNMQNNNLEGEENTMMVCDPIVAYETDFFELNKFFHPEQKLSFFVHNSSSGLQPLLKWPGGKEKELKYILPNIPSFKRYFEPFVGGGSVFMAMTANEYFINDLSTELISLYNNIATTNKNFFWYVELMDKSWENSGKFFKDNRILIKKYLEYRDNKISKEELKRFVHEFCVSKKSDILDILGKEIASLPSIITREMEINLFRKMSRMRELEMEKHLLPEKDLEDNIETAIKSAVYMNYRYLYNDKNIADSAPTLHCALFFFIRNYAYSGMFRYSTKGEFNVPYGGIAYNSKLMVKKLTYYRSTPLMKHFANTKIYNLDFEEFLRTTNPTEEDFVFLDPPYDSEFSTYAQNAFTKEDQERLANYMINECRAKWMMIIKNTDFIYGLYNKEGLNIRTFDKEYLVSFMNRNERKATHLLITNY
;
A
#
# COMPACT_ATOMS: atom_id res chain seq x y z
N MET A 1 -29.83 20.19 3.21
CA MET A 1 -29.87 20.58 1.79
C MET A 1 -28.62 20.03 1.16
N LYS A 2 -28.73 19.24 0.09
CA LYS A 2 -27.58 18.78 -0.70
C LYS A 2 -26.85 20.05 -1.19
N ASP A 3 -25.51 20.11 -1.06
CA ASP A 3 -24.75 21.17 -1.71
C ASP A 3 -24.99 21.05 -3.23
N PRO A 4 -25.70 21.97 -3.86
CA PRO A 4 -26.09 21.84 -5.27
C PRO A 4 -24.89 22.01 -6.22
N ASN A 5 -23.73 22.46 -5.74
CA ASN A 5 -22.57 22.80 -6.56
C ASN A 5 -21.51 21.72 -6.67
N TRP A 6 -21.70 20.59 -5.99
CA TRP A 6 -20.66 19.55 -6.00
C TRP A 6 -20.76 18.68 -7.27
N ARG A 7 -19.70 18.64 -8.08
CA ARG A 7 -19.68 17.90 -9.35
C ARG A 7 -18.51 16.91 -9.51
N LYS A 8 -17.43 17.05 -8.73
CA LYS A 8 -16.24 16.17 -8.86
C LYS A 8 -15.56 15.90 -7.53
N CYS A 9 -14.99 14.69 -7.42
CA CYS A 9 -13.98 14.32 -6.43
C CYS A 9 -12.89 13.53 -7.14
N ILE A 10 -11.67 14.04 -7.22
CA ILE A 10 -10.54 13.34 -7.81
C ILE A 10 -9.42 13.21 -6.78
N LEU A 11 -8.87 12.01 -6.67
CA LEU A 11 -7.96 11.63 -5.61
C LEU A 11 -6.66 11.09 -6.18
N ARG A 12 -5.52 11.60 -5.69
CA ARG A 12 -4.22 10.98 -5.94
C ARG A 12 -3.96 9.96 -4.85
N ALA A 13 -4.25 8.69 -5.12
CA ALA A 13 -4.17 7.62 -4.12
C ALA A 13 -4.05 6.24 -4.76
N ASP A 14 -3.80 5.24 -3.92
CA ASP A 14 -4.03 3.85 -4.31
C ASP A 14 -5.54 3.57 -4.32
N SER A 15 -6.05 3.15 -5.47
CA SER A 15 -7.48 2.89 -5.65
C SER A 15 -8.02 1.80 -4.71
N ARG A 16 -7.17 0.86 -4.27
CA ARG A 16 -7.52 -0.17 -3.27
C ARG A 16 -7.86 0.42 -1.91
N ASP A 17 -7.26 1.56 -1.57
CA ASP A 17 -7.53 2.24 -0.31
C ASP A 17 -8.75 3.16 -0.42
N VAL A 18 -8.97 3.77 -1.58
CA VAL A 18 -10.11 4.64 -1.84
C VAL A 18 -11.41 3.85 -1.89
N ILE A 19 -11.46 2.75 -2.67
CA ILE A 19 -12.69 2.00 -2.89
C ILE A 19 -13.28 1.47 -1.58
N LYS A 20 -12.46 1.09 -0.61
CA LYS A 20 -12.90 0.63 0.72
C LYS A 20 -13.60 1.71 1.55
N LYS A 21 -13.40 2.98 1.21
CA LYS A 21 -13.99 4.14 1.90
C LYS A 21 -15.26 4.65 1.22
N ILE A 22 -15.56 4.16 0.03
CA ILE A 22 -16.82 4.45 -0.65
C ILE A 22 -17.93 3.64 0.04
N PRO A 23 -19.04 4.28 0.48
CA PRO A 23 -20.14 3.59 1.12
C PRO A 23 -20.81 2.54 0.22
N ASP A 24 -21.41 1.53 0.83
CA ASP A 24 -22.21 0.53 0.13
C ASP A 24 -23.35 1.19 -0.64
N ASN A 25 -23.66 0.67 -1.83
CA ASN A 25 -24.78 1.11 -2.65
C ASN A 25 -24.82 2.63 -2.91
N SER A 26 -23.67 3.24 -3.16
CA SER A 26 -23.54 4.69 -3.32
C SER A 26 -23.22 5.16 -4.76
N ILE A 27 -22.67 4.28 -5.59
CA ILE A 27 -22.25 4.57 -6.96
C ILE A 27 -23.34 4.14 -7.96
N ASP A 28 -23.66 5.01 -8.90
CA ASP A 28 -24.66 4.75 -9.94
C ASP A 28 -24.05 4.01 -11.13
N PHE A 29 -22.81 4.34 -11.51
CA PHE A 29 -22.15 3.69 -12.63
C PHE A 29 -20.64 3.61 -12.41
N ILE A 30 -20.09 2.43 -12.56
CA ILE A 30 -18.63 2.20 -12.60
C ILE A 30 -18.24 2.01 -14.06
N LEU A 31 -17.41 2.92 -14.58
CA LEU A 31 -16.85 2.88 -15.93
C LEU A 31 -15.34 3.02 -15.82
N THR A 32 -14.59 1.94 -16.11
CA THR A 32 -13.19 1.88 -15.76
C THR A 32 -12.33 1.09 -16.74
N ASP A 33 -11.03 1.41 -16.80
CA ASP A 33 -10.01 0.84 -17.67
C ASP A 33 -8.81 0.38 -16.83
N PRO A 34 -8.92 -0.79 -16.15
CA PRO A 34 -7.86 -1.31 -15.28
C PRO A 34 -6.64 -1.80 -16.08
N PRO A 35 -5.48 -2.02 -15.43
CA PRO A 35 -4.30 -2.63 -16.05
C PRO A 35 -4.59 -3.98 -16.72
N TYR A 36 -3.99 -4.21 -17.90
CA TYR A 36 -4.25 -5.40 -18.73
C TYR A 36 -3.26 -6.55 -18.54
N ASN A 37 -2.26 -6.41 -17.68
CA ASN A 37 -1.20 -7.39 -17.44
C ASN A 37 -0.42 -7.75 -18.72
N LEU A 38 -0.08 -6.76 -19.53
CA LEU A 38 0.64 -6.95 -20.79
C LEU A 38 2.16 -7.03 -20.66
N GLY A 39 2.69 -7.05 -19.43
CA GLY A 39 4.14 -7.06 -19.17
C GLY A 39 4.91 -8.19 -19.85
N GLN A 40 4.28 -9.33 -20.11
CA GLN A 40 4.86 -10.46 -20.86
C GLN A 40 5.05 -10.17 -22.37
N HIS A 41 4.42 -9.12 -22.88
CA HIS A 41 4.45 -8.74 -24.30
C HIS A 41 5.33 -7.51 -24.58
N SER A 42 6.07 -7.02 -23.60
CA SER A 42 7.03 -5.92 -23.77
C SER A 42 8.20 -6.40 -24.61
N THR A 43 8.40 -5.75 -25.77
CA THR A 43 9.46 -6.11 -26.74
C THR A 43 10.59 -5.07 -26.80
N GLY A 44 10.55 -4.05 -25.94
CA GLY A 44 11.52 -2.96 -25.95
C GLY A 44 11.43 -2.05 -27.18
N ASN A 45 12.51 -1.34 -27.50
CA ASN A 45 12.57 -0.44 -28.64
C ASN A 45 12.63 -1.21 -29.96
N ILE A 46 11.68 -0.95 -30.86
CA ILE A 46 11.63 -1.54 -32.21
C ILE A 46 12.33 -0.59 -33.17
N PRO A 47 13.47 -0.98 -33.80
CA PRO A 47 14.14 -0.17 -34.81
C PRO A 47 13.27 -0.06 -36.06
N LEU A 48 13.07 1.16 -36.58
CA LEU A 48 12.33 1.44 -37.79
C LEU A 48 13.31 1.91 -38.89
N PRO A 49 13.29 1.32 -40.10
CA PRO A 49 14.13 1.80 -41.21
C PRO A 49 13.85 3.27 -41.54
N GLY A 50 14.86 4.12 -41.46
CA GLY A 50 14.78 5.55 -41.84
C GLY A 50 14.01 6.45 -40.86
N ARG A 51 13.70 5.98 -39.65
CA ARG A 51 13.02 6.75 -38.58
C ARG A 51 13.61 6.43 -37.20
N SER A 52 13.33 7.28 -36.21
CA SER A 52 13.66 6.98 -34.82
C SER A 52 12.96 5.67 -34.36
N ALA A 53 13.65 4.88 -33.55
CA ALA A 53 13.11 3.65 -32.99
C ALA A 53 11.78 3.93 -32.25
N MET A 54 10.80 3.06 -32.45
CA MET A 54 9.52 3.13 -31.73
C MET A 54 9.66 2.41 -30.40
N ASN A 55 9.40 3.12 -29.30
CA ASN A 55 9.29 2.48 -28.00
C ASN A 55 7.99 1.66 -27.97
N ASN A 56 8.12 0.35 -27.77
CA ASN A 56 7.02 -0.60 -27.64
C ASN A 56 6.96 -1.17 -26.21
N ASP A 57 7.63 -0.54 -25.25
CA ASP A 57 7.55 -0.97 -23.87
C ASP A 57 6.15 -0.71 -23.32
N VAL A 58 5.67 -1.70 -22.60
CA VAL A 58 4.45 -1.61 -21.80
C VAL A 58 4.72 -0.68 -20.62
N ALA A 59 3.77 0.18 -20.29
CA ALA A 59 3.88 1.09 -19.16
C ALA A 59 4.11 0.32 -17.84
N GLU A 60 4.84 0.92 -16.91
CA GLU A 60 5.20 0.26 -15.64
C GLU A 60 3.96 -0.19 -14.85
N TRP A 61 2.87 0.59 -14.89
CA TRP A 61 1.60 0.24 -14.24
C TRP A 61 0.90 -0.97 -14.88
N ASP A 62 1.18 -1.30 -16.15
CA ASP A 62 0.59 -2.46 -16.86
C ASP A 62 1.50 -3.72 -16.79
N LYS A 63 2.63 -3.61 -16.11
CA LYS A 63 3.52 -4.74 -15.73
C LYS A 63 3.15 -5.36 -14.38
N ILE A 64 2.24 -4.72 -13.63
CA ILE A 64 1.76 -5.20 -12.34
C ILE A 64 0.80 -6.38 -12.58
N ASP A 65 0.90 -7.42 -11.77
CA ASP A 65 -0.08 -8.53 -11.77
C ASP A 65 -1.40 -8.02 -11.17
N PHE A 66 -2.24 -7.46 -12.04
CA PHE A 66 -3.58 -7.01 -11.68
C PHE A 66 -4.51 -8.21 -11.57
N ASN A 67 -5.21 -8.31 -10.44
CA ASN A 67 -6.07 -9.43 -10.10
C ASN A 67 -7.55 -9.00 -10.03
N PRO A 68 -8.40 -9.32 -11.04
CA PRO A 68 -9.82 -8.99 -11.05
C PRO A 68 -10.59 -9.43 -9.80
N GLU A 69 -10.25 -10.57 -9.22
CA GLU A 69 -10.93 -11.15 -8.06
C GLU A 69 -10.82 -10.27 -6.81
N GLU A 70 -9.76 -9.45 -6.69
CA GLU A 70 -9.59 -8.50 -5.59
C GLU A 70 -10.53 -7.30 -5.67
N TRP A 71 -11.05 -7.01 -6.86
CA TRP A 71 -11.89 -5.83 -7.15
C TRP A 71 -13.38 -6.15 -7.22
N ALA A 72 -13.73 -7.36 -7.61
CA ALA A 72 -15.12 -7.76 -7.86
C ALA A 72 -16.02 -7.53 -6.64
N ASP A 73 -15.59 -7.91 -5.45
CA ASP A 73 -16.36 -7.75 -4.21
C ASP A 73 -16.62 -6.28 -3.90
N GLU A 74 -15.61 -5.44 -4.04
CA GLU A 74 -15.71 -4.02 -3.78
C GLU A 74 -16.59 -3.29 -4.83
N PHE A 75 -16.48 -3.64 -6.11
CA PHE A 75 -17.34 -3.09 -7.14
C PHE A 75 -18.81 -3.38 -6.88
N ILE A 76 -19.12 -4.62 -6.49
CA ILE A 76 -20.48 -5.01 -6.16
C ILE A 76 -20.98 -4.30 -4.90
N ARG A 77 -20.14 -4.16 -3.87
CA ARG A 77 -20.48 -3.52 -2.61
C ARG A 77 -20.87 -2.06 -2.79
N ILE A 78 -20.08 -1.30 -3.55
CA ILE A 78 -20.32 0.15 -3.73
C ILE A 78 -21.40 0.48 -4.75
N LEU A 79 -21.67 -0.43 -5.69
CA LEU A 79 -22.63 -0.21 -6.76
C LEU A 79 -24.06 -0.27 -6.23
N LYS A 80 -24.90 0.71 -6.60
CA LYS A 80 -26.33 0.68 -6.28
C LYS A 80 -27.01 -0.52 -6.95
N PRO A 81 -28.12 -1.03 -6.40
CA PRO A 81 -28.90 -2.11 -7.05
C PRO A 81 -29.39 -1.75 -8.46
N THR A 82 -29.52 -0.44 -8.77
CA THR A 82 -29.88 0.09 -10.08
C THR A 82 -28.68 0.48 -10.94
N GLY A 83 -27.48 0.28 -10.42
CA GLY A 83 -26.23 0.72 -11.04
C GLY A 83 -25.75 -0.24 -12.15
N ASN A 84 -24.81 0.25 -12.94
CA ASN A 84 -24.16 -0.45 -14.04
C ASN A 84 -22.65 -0.56 -13.80
N LEU A 85 -22.03 -1.63 -14.30
CA LEU A 85 -20.58 -1.87 -14.24
C LEU A 85 -20.04 -2.17 -15.63
N PHE A 86 -19.22 -1.26 -16.20
CA PHE A 86 -18.54 -1.46 -17.48
C PHE A 86 -17.03 -1.39 -17.29
N ILE A 87 -16.34 -2.45 -17.73
CA ILE A 87 -14.90 -2.63 -17.54
C ILE A 87 -14.24 -2.84 -18.90
N PHE A 88 -13.37 -1.93 -19.32
CA PHE A 88 -12.48 -2.19 -20.44
C PHE A 88 -11.54 -3.33 -20.08
N THR A 89 -11.34 -4.26 -20.99
CA THR A 89 -10.54 -5.45 -20.71
C THR A 89 -9.81 -5.96 -21.95
N SER A 90 -8.74 -6.68 -21.72
CA SER A 90 -8.00 -7.40 -22.74
C SER A 90 -8.46 -8.87 -22.84
N TYR A 91 -8.07 -9.53 -23.91
CA TYR A 91 -8.41 -10.94 -24.16
C TYR A 91 -7.92 -11.89 -23.05
N ASN A 92 -6.82 -11.56 -22.36
CA ASN A 92 -6.26 -12.38 -21.28
C ASN A 92 -6.98 -12.19 -19.94
N GLN A 93 -7.70 -11.08 -19.74
CA GLN A 93 -8.41 -10.76 -18.50
C GLN A 93 -9.93 -11.02 -18.58
N LEU A 94 -10.50 -11.06 -19.80
CA LEU A 94 -11.95 -11.19 -19.99
C LEU A 94 -12.54 -12.41 -19.26
N GLY A 95 -11.88 -13.56 -19.37
CA GLY A 95 -12.34 -14.80 -18.72
C GLY A 95 -12.31 -14.70 -17.20
N ARG A 96 -11.35 -13.98 -16.62
CA ARG A 96 -11.26 -13.77 -15.18
C ARG A 96 -12.39 -12.86 -14.69
N TRP A 97 -12.63 -11.73 -15.38
CA TRP A 97 -13.77 -10.85 -15.07
C TRP A 97 -15.10 -11.60 -15.17
N TYR A 98 -15.30 -12.38 -16.24
CA TYR A 98 -16.49 -13.21 -16.39
C TYR A 98 -16.65 -14.17 -15.21
N ASN A 99 -15.62 -14.92 -14.86
CA ASN A 99 -15.69 -15.92 -13.78
C ASN A 99 -16.01 -15.32 -12.41
N CYS A 100 -15.56 -14.10 -12.10
CA CYS A 100 -15.81 -13.49 -10.79
C CYS A 100 -17.08 -12.63 -10.74
N LEU A 101 -17.69 -12.26 -11.87
CA LEU A 101 -18.83 -11.33 -11.91
C LEU A 101 -20.12 -11.91 -12.48
N ASP A 102 -20.06 -12.84 -13.45
CA ASP A 102 -21.25 -13.32 -14.19
C ASP A 102 -22.37 -13.83 -13.27
N HIS A 103 -22.03 -14.67 -12.31
CA HIS A 103 -22.99 -15.27 -11.37
C HIS A 103 -23.48 -14.30 -10.26
N ARG A 104 -23.02 -13.05 -10.26
CA ARG A 104 -23.30 -12.04 -9.22
C ARG A 104 -24.16 -10.89 -9.72
N PHE A 105 -24.45 -10.85 -11.01
CA PHE A 105 -25.37 -9.93 -11.67
C PHE A 105 -26.48 -10.69 -12.40
N ASP A 106 -27.64 -10.06 -12.56
CA ASP A 106 -28.73 -10.68 -13.34
C ASP A 106 -28.39 -10.82 -14.81
N THR A 107 -27.50 -9.96 -15.33
CA THR A 107 -27.07 -9.98 -16.74
C THR A 107 -25.61 -9.57 -16.84
N SER A 108 -24.86 -10.37 -17.60
CA SER A 108 -23.51 -10.06 -18.06
C SER A 108 -23.48 -10.11 -19.58
N ASN A 109 -22.79 -9.15 -20.17
CA ASN A 109 -22.64 -9.04 -21.63
C ASN A 109 -21.27 -8.44 -21.96
N PHE A 110 -20.98 -8.25 -23.24
CA PHE A 110 -19.79 -7.55 -23.68
C PHE A 110 -20.10 -6.61 -24.81
N MET A 111 -19.30 -5.54 -24.92
CA MET A 111 -19.26 -4.63 -26.06
C MET A 111 -17.89 -4.72 -26.72
N ILE A 112 -17.83 -4.40 -28.00
CA ILE A 112 -16.59 -4.32 -28.76
C ILE A 112 -16.40 -2.87 -29.24
N TRP A 113 -15.26 -2.29 -28.86
CA TRP A 113 -14.79 -1.06 -29.50
C TRP A 113 -13.82 -1.42 -30.62
N HIS A 114 -14.24 -1.21 -31.87
CA HIS A 114 -13.41 -1.35 -33.06
C HIS A 114 -12.72 -0.04 -33.38
N LYS A 115 -11.40 -0.04 -33.34
CA LYS A 115 -10.51 1.07 -33.67
C LYS A 115 -10.36 1.17 -35.18
N THR A 116 -10.84 2.25 -35.79
CA THR A 116 -10.76 2.44 -37.24
C THR A 116 -9.33 2.72 -37.73
N ASN A 117 -8.44 3.15 -36.83
CA ASN A 117 -7.02 3.45 -37.10
C ASN A 117 -6.09 2.80 -36.05
N PRO A 118 -6.11 1.45 -35.90
CA PRO A 118 -5.27 0.78 -34.90
C PRO A 118 -3.79 0.99 -35.19
N ALA A 119 -2.95 0.83 -34.14
CA ALA A 119 -1.50 0.87 -34.31
C ALA A 119 -1.02 -0.20 -35.32
N PRO A 120 -0.14 0.13 -36.26
CA PRO A 120 0.33 -0.80 -37.28
C PRO A 120 1.15 -1.94 -36.65
N LYS A 121 1.01 -3.16 -37.19
CA LYS A 121 1.78 -4.32 -36.77
C LYS A 121 3.04 -4.45 -37.60
N ILE A 122 4.16 -4.06 -37.02
CA ILE A 122 5.44 -3.90 -37.72
C ILE A 122 5.99 -5.25 -38.24
N PHE A 123 5.86 -6.29 -37.44
CA PHE A 123 6.38 -7.61 -37.76
C PHE A 123 5.48 -8.45 -38.68
N LYS A 124 4.36 -7.91 -39.15
CA LYS A 124 3.40 -8.58 -40.04
C LYS A 124 3.00 -10.00 -39.59
N ALA A 125 3.09 -10.27 -38.30
CA ALA A 125 2.72 -11.55 -37.68
C ALA A 125 1.44 -11.41 -36.88
N GLY A 126 0.42 -12.19 -37.21
CA GLY A 126 -0.90 -12.18 -36.57
C GLY A 126 -1.78 -10.98 -36.97
N PHE A 127 -2.94 -10.86 -36.32
CA PHE A 127 -3.93 -9.82 -36.60
C PHE A 127 -3.54 -8.47 -35.96
N LEU A 128 -4.06 -7.36 -36.50
CA LEU A 128 -4.00 -6.05 -35.85
C LEU A 128 -4.83 -6.07 -34.56
N ASN A 129 -4.35 -5.41 -33.53
CA ASN A 129 -5.11 -5.20 -32.29
C ASN A 129 -6.13 -4.06 -32.49
N SER A 130 -7.11 -4.29 -33.38
CA SER A 130 -8.11 -3.30 -33.77
C SER A 130 -9.33 -3.29 -32.84
N CYS A 131 -9.50 -4.26 -31.97
CA CYS A 131 -10.63 -4.35 -31.06
C CYS A 131 -10.19 -4.30 -29.60
N GLU A 132 -10.94 -3.57 -28.78
CA GLU A 132 -10.95 -3.71 -27.33
C GLU A 132 -12.30 -4.21 -26.86
N MET A 133 -12.32 -5.00 -25.81
CA MET A 133 -13.53 -5.56 -25.24
C MET A 133 -13.92 -4.76 -24.00
N ILE A 134 -15.20 -4.57 -23.78
CA ILE A 134 -15.77 -3.97 -22.59
C ILE A 134 -16.71 -4.99 -21.99
N PHE A 135 -16.39 -5.50 -20.80
CA PHE A 135 -17.27 -6.39 -20.06
C PHE A 135 -18.31 -5.55 -19.33
N THR A 136 -19.58 -5.91 -19.45
CA THR A 136 -20.71 -5.11 -18.93
C THR A 136 -21.63 -5.97 -18.08
N CYS A 137 -21.98 -5.47 -16.88
CA CYS A 137 -22.84 -6.14 -15.93
C CYS A 137 -23.90 -5.20 -15.36
N TRP A 138 -25.12 -5.73 -15.11
CA TRP A 138 -26.22 -5.02 -14.49
C TRP A 138 -27.24 -5.96 -13.87
N ASN A 139 -28.05 -5.41 -12.94
CA ASN A 139 -29.16 -6.12 -12.32
C ASN A 139 -30.50 -5.69 -12.94
N LYS A 140 -31.59 -6.45 -12.66
CA LYS A 140 -32.94 -6.03 -12.97
C LYS A 140 -33.20 -4.65 -12.36
N LYS A 141 -33.92 -3.76 -13.08
CA LYS A 141 -34.18 -2.38 -12.69
C LYS A 141 -32.97 -1.44 -12.76
N HIS A 142 -31.89 -1.81 -13.46
CA HIS A 142 -30.77 -0.93 -13.73
C HIS A 142 -31.20 0.32 -14.54
N THR A 143 -30.43 1.37 -14.43
CA THR A 143 -30.60 2.56 -15.25
C THR A 143 -30.18 2.26 -16.68
N TRP A 144 -31.10 2.44 -17.65
CA TRP A 144 -30.83 2.19 -19.05
C TRP A 144 -31.59 3.13 -19.94
N ASN A 145 -30.90 4.01 -20.65
CA ASN A 145 -31.44 4.99 -21.56
C ASN A 145 -31.36 4.46 -22.99
N PHE A 146 -32.42 3.81 -23.46
CA PHE A 146 -32.49 3.28 -24.81
C PHE A 146 -32.68 4.40 -25.84
N ILE A 147 -31.68 4.61 -26.71
CA ILE A 147 -31.69 5.69 -27.69
C ILE A 147 -32.51 5.28 -28.93
N SER A 148 -32.01 4.28 -29.67
CA SER A 148 -32.68 3.68 -30.84
C SER A 148 -32.07 2.34 -31.20
N GLN A 149 -32.75 1.53 -31.99
CA GLN A 149 -32.24 0.24 -32.49
C GLN A 149 -30.92 0.41 -33.25
N ALA A 150 -30.74 1.50 -33.98
CA ALA A 150 -29.53 1.79 -34.75
C ALA A 150 -28.34 2.21 -33.88
N GLU A 151 -28.59 2.78 -32.69
CA GLU A 151 -27.55 3.28 -31.78
C GLU A 151 -27.15 2.29 -30.68
N MET A 152 -28.02 1.32 -30.40
CA MET A 152 -27.85 0.40 -29.27
C MET A 152 -27.14 -0.92 -29.63
N HIS A 153 -26.26 -0.87 -30.63
CA HIS A 153 -25.40 -2.01 -30.92
C HIS A 153 -24.30 -2.16 -29.87
N ASN A 154 -24.00 -3.39 -29.48
CA ASN A 154 -22.85 -3.72 -28.62
C ASN A 154 -21.50 -3.69 -29.39
N PHE A 155 -21.43 -2.89 -30.43
CA PHE A 155 -20.28 -2.69 -31.30
C PHE A 155 -20.14 -1.20 -31.62
N ILE A 156 -19.02 -0.59 -31.21
CA ILE A 156 -18.73 0.83 -31.43
C ILE A 156 -17.53 0.94 -32.36
N GLN A 157 -17.64 1.76 -33.39
CA GLN A 157 -16.52 2.11 -34.28
C GLN A 157 -16.10 3.55 -34.04
N SER A 158 -14.83 3.75 -33.74
CA SER A 158 -14.23 5.08 -33.67
C SER A 158 -12.69 5.02 -33.84
N PRO A 159 -12.04 6.11 -34.20
CA PRO A 159 -10.59 6.17 -34.12
C PRO A 159 -10.12 6.08 -32.65
N ILE A 160 -8.84 5.69 -32.47
CA ILE A 160 -8.17 5.89 -31.18
C ILE A 160 -8.10 7.38 -30.84
N CYS A 161 -7.87 7.71 -29.57
CA CYS A 161 -7.70 9.11 -29.16
C CYS A 161 -6.61 9.79 -30.00
N MET A 162 -6.97 10.87 -30.68
CA MET A 162 -6.13 11.64 -31.61
C MET A 162 -5.96 13.09 -31.14
N PRO A 163 -4.90 13.81 -31.55
CA PRO A 163 -4.81 15.24 -31.32
C PRO A 163 -6.03 16.00 -31.93
N PRO A 164 -6.54 17.07 -31.27
CA PRO A 164 -5.99 17.73 -30.08
C PRO A 164 -6.32 17.07 -28.73
N GLU A 165 -7.22 16.10 -28.69
CA GLU A 165 -7.69 15.44 -27.44
C GLU A 165 -6.57 14.62 -26.79
N ARG A 166 -5.75 13.94 -27.60
CA ARG A 166 -4.65 13.13 -27.11
C ARG A 166 -3.54 14.01 -26.54
N LEU A 167 -3.23 13.81 -25.27
CA LEU A 167 -2.18 14.54 -24.59
C LEU A 167 -0.80 14.19 -25.15
N LYS A 168 0.06 15.20 -25.29
CA LYS A 168 1.46 15.07 -25.69
C LYS A 168 2.37 14.87 -24.48
N ASP A 169 2.05 15.54 -23.37
CA ASP A 169 2.78 15.51 -22.11
C ASP A 169 1.80 15.68 -20.94
N PRO A 170 1.72 14.72 -20.01
CA PRO A 170 2.30 13.38 -20.11
C PRO A 170 1.61 12.54 -21.21
N LYS A 171 2.41 11.78 -21.98
CA LYS A 171 1.89 10.87 -22.99
C LYS A 171 1.32 9.62 -22.33
N HIS A 172 -0.01 9.49 -22.31
CA HIS A 172 -0.66 8.27 -21.83
C HIS A 172 -0.83 7.25 -22.96
N PRO A 173 -0.29 6.03 -22.87
CA PRO A 173 -0.32 5.06 -23.97
C PRO A 173 -1.73 4.59 -24.33
N ALA A 174 -2.62 4.46 -23.34
CA ALA A 174 -3.97 3.89 -23.45
C ALA A 174 -5.10 4.93 -23.26
N GLN A 175 -4.86 6.23 -23.53
CA GLN A 175 -5.89 7.26 -23.41
C GLN A 175 -7.13 6.93 -24.25
N LYS A 176 -8.30 6.82 -23.60
CA LYS A 176 -9.57 6.54 -24.28
C LYS A 176 -10.18 7.82 -24.86
N PRO A 177 -10.81 7.75 -26.03
CA PRO A 177 -11.57 8.88 -26.60
C PRO A 177 -12.78 9.24 -25.72
N VAL A 178 -12.97 10.52 -25.43
CA VAL A 178 -14.13 11.01 -24.65
C VAL A 178 -15.45 10.64 -25.30
N SER A 179 -15.51 10.60 -26.62
CA SER A 179 -16.74 10.31 -27.38
C SER A 179 -17.33 8.92 -27.08
N ILE A 180 -16.49 7.88 -26.96
CA ILE A 180 -16.99 6.52 -26.64
C ILE A 180 -17.43 6.42 -25.19
N LEU A 181 -16.73 7.09 -24.28
CA LEU A 181 -17.08 7.13 -22.85
C LEU A 181 -18.41 7.87 -22.65
N LYS A 182 -18.63 8.99 -23.35
CA LYS A 182 -19.91 9.71 -23.34
C LYS A 182 -21.08 8.82 -23.74
N LYS A 183 -20.95 8.07 -24.85
CA LYS A 183 -22.00 7.15 -25.30
C LYS A 183 -22.37 6.12 -24.23
N MET A 184 -21.36 5.56 -23.52
CA MET A 184 -21.61 4.61 -22.44
C MET A 184 -22.28 5.27 -21.24
N ILE A 185 -21.83 6.48 -20.87
CA ILE A 185 -22.39 7.25 -19.75
C ILE A 185 -23.85 7.66 -20.03
N GLU A 186 -24.16 8.11 -21.23
CA GLU A 186 -25.52 8.45 -21.64
C GLU A 186 -26.50 7.28 -21.51
N ILE A 187 -26.07 6.08 -21.95
CA ILE A 187 -26.87 4.86 -21.88
C ILE A 187 -27.06 4.36 -20.44
N ALA A 188 -26.01 4.36 -19.67
CA ALA A 188 -25.93 3.64 -18.38
C ALA A 188 -26.12 4.51 -17.14
N SER A 189 -26.42 5.83 -17.30
CA SER A 189 -26.63 6.76 -16.18
C SER A 189 -27.55 7.90 -16.53
N ASN A 190 -28.10 8.58 -15.51
CA ASN A 190 -28.89 9.80 -15.61
C ASN A 190 -28.07 11.02 -15.20
N THR A 191 -28.61 12.23 -15.49
CA THR A 191 -28.07 13.47 -14.94
C THR A 191 -27.96 13.38 -13.42
N ASP A 192 -26.91 13.96 -12.84
CA ASP A 192 -26.55 13.92 -11.42
C ASP A 192 -26.19 12.54 -10.84
N ASP A 193 -26.20 11.48 -11.64
CA ASP A 193 -25.68 10.18 -11.21
C ASP A 193 -24.16 10.25 -10.97
N ILE A 194 -23.66 9.40 -10.05
CA ILE A 194 -22.27 9.33 -9.68
C ILE A 194 -21.55 8.29 -10.52
N ILE A 195 -20.60 8.74 -11.34
CA ILE A 195 -19.72 7.90 -12.13
C ILE A 195 -18.41 7.70 -11.36
N PHE A 196 -17.96 6.45 -11.20
CA PHE A 196 -16.71 6.11 -10.54
C PHE A 196 -15.73 5.45 -11.49
N ASP A 197 -14.49 5.96 -11.49
CA ASP A 197 -13.35 5.37 -12.21
C ASP A 197 -12.12 5.26 -11.29
N PRO A 198 -11.83 4.06 -10.76
CA PRO A 198 -10.67 3.83 -9.90
C PRO A 198 -9.32 3.86 -10.63
N PHE A 199 -9.31 3.90 -11.97
CA PHE A 199 -8.10 3.94 -12.80
C PHE A 199 -8.20 5.06 -13.84
N MET A 200 -8.47 6.30 -13.38
CA MET A 200 -8.89 7.39 -14.27
C MET A 200 -7.79 7.86 -15.26
N GLY A 201 -6.53 7.49 -15.06
CA GLY A 201 -5.41 7.92 -15.90
C GLY A 201 -5.39 9.44 -16.07
N VAL A 202 -5.41 9.91 -17.32
CA VAL A 202 -5.47 11.35 -17.64
C VAL A 202 -6.89 11.94 -17.64
N GLY A 203 -7.86 11.26 -17.00
CA GLY A 203 -9.20 11.80 -16.68
C GLY A 203 -10.21 11.84 -17.81
N SER A 204 -10.10 10.99 -18.83
CA SER A 204 -11.07 10.98 -19.96
C SER A 204 -12.50 10.66 -19.51
N THR A 205 -12.68 9.73 -18.56
CA THR A 205 -13.99 9.38 -17.97
C THR A 205 -14.59 10.56 -17.21
N GLY A 206 -13.76 11.31 -16.46
CA GLY A 206 -14.19 12.50 -15.74
C GLY A 206 -14.66 13.64 -16.66
N VAL A 207 -13.91 13.88 -17.73
CA VAL A 207 -14.33 14.86 -18.79
C VAL A 207 -15.67 14.44 -19.38
N ALA A 208 -15.83 13.18 -19.78
CA ALA A 208 -17.07 12.67 -20.36
C ALA A 208 -18.27 12.80 -19.40
N ALA A 209 -18.08 12.46 -18.12
CA ALA A 209 -19.12 12.55 -17.10
C ALA A 209 -19.58 14.00 -16.88
N LEU A 210 -18.64 14.93 -16.73
CA LEU A 210 -18.97 16.34 -16.48
C LEU A 210 -19.59 17.07 -17.69
N GLU A 211 -19.18 16.72 -18.91
CA GLU A 211 -19.83 17.25 -20.14
C GLU A 211 -21.27 16.80 -20.31
N LEU A 212 -21.65 15.72 -19.62
CA LEU A 212 -23.01 15.17 -19.62
C LEU A 212 -23.79 15.48 -18.33
N ASP A 213 -23.30 16.39 -17.50
CA ASP A 213 -23.91 16.78 -16.23
C ASP A 213 -24.06 15.62 -15.22
N ARG A 214 -23.12 14.69 -15.23
CA ARG A 214 -22.96 13.66 -14.19
C ARG A 214 -21.95 14.14 -13.15
N ARG A 215 -21.99 13.52 -11.97
CA ARG A 215 -20.98 13.69 -10.92
C ARG A 215 -19.88 12.65 -11.11
N PHE A 216 -18.64 13.00 -10.79
CA PHE A 216 -17.51 12.14 -11.05
C PHE A 216 -16.64 11.93 -9.81
N ILE A 217 -16.29 10.66 -9.54
CA ILE A 217 -15.23 10.28 -8.61
C ILE A 217 -14.15 9.55 -9.41
N GLY A 218 -12.91 10.03 -9.33
CA GLY A 218 -11.77 9.41 -10.02
C GLY A 218 -10.57 9.24 -9.13
N VAL A 219 -9.81 8.16 -9.34
CA VAL A 219 -8.58 7.88 -8.59
C VAL A 219 -7.45 7.63 -9.57
N GLU A 220 -6.28 8.22 -9.30
CA GLU A 220 -5.05 8.00 -10.05
C GLU A 220 -3.85 7.98 -9.11
N PHE A 221 -2.99 7.02 -9.28
CA PHE A 221 -1.80 6.85 -8.44
C PHE A 221 -0.60 7.66 -8.94
N ASP A 222 -0.42 7.71 -10.29
CA ASP A 222 0.69 8.42 -10.90
C ASP A 222 0.47 9.94 -10.83
N GLU A 223 1.46 10.67 -10.34
CA GLU A 223 1.38 12.12 -10.15
C GLU A 223 1.19 12.87 -11.46
N SER A 224 1.90 12.49 -12.50
CA SER A 224 1.87 13.18 -13.79
C SER A 224 0.52 13.01 -14.48
N TYR A 225 -0.04 11.81 -14.42
CA TYR A 225 -1.38 11.53 -14.95
C TYR A 225 -2.46 12.20 -14.12
N PHE A 226 -2.34 12.18 -12.79
CA PHE A 226 -3.27 12.88 -11.90
C PHE A 226 -3.30 14.38 -12.17
N MET A 227 -2.14 15.04 -12.30
CA MET A 227 -2.09 16.48 -12.58
C MET A 227 -2.70 16.82 -13.96
N ALA A 228 -2.47 15.98 -14.96
CA ALA A 228 -3.10 16.13 -16.27
C ALA A 228 -4.62 15.94 -16.22
N ALA A 229 -5.09 14.91 -15.48
CA ALA A 229 -6.52 14.67 -15.26
C ALA A 229 -7.19 15.84 -14.56
N LYS A 230 -6.57 16.34 -13.48
CA LYS A 230 -7.05 17.49 -12.71
C LYS A 230 -7.27 18.70 -13.61
N LYS A 231 -6.25 19.06 -14.39
CA LYS A 231 -6.34 20.19 -15.31
C LYS A 231 -7.49 20.02 -16.32
N ARG A 232 -7.57 18.88 -17.00
CA ARG A 232 -8.62 18.62 -18.02
C ARG A 232 -10.03 18.70 -17.44
N ILE A 233 -10.23 18.14 -16.26
CA ILE A 233 -11.49 18.11 -15.53
C ILE A 233 -11.89 19.52 -15.08
N GLU A 234 -10.93 20.33 -14.60
CA GLU A 234 -11.17 21.73 -14.20
C GLU A 234 -11.48 22.65 -15.39
N ASP A 235 -10.76 22.46 -16.49
CA ASP A 235 -11.04 23.18 -17.75
C ASP A 235 -12.47 22.88 -18.25
N THR A 236 -12.90 21.62 -18.17
CA THR A 236 -14.26 21.18 -18.54
C THR A 236 -15.32 21.85 -17.68
N LEU A 237 -15.16 21.90 -16.36
CA LEU A 237 -16.08 22.59 -15.44
C LEU A 237 -16.18 24.10 -15.74
N THR A 238 -15.06 24.74 -16.02
CA THR A 238 -15.00 26.16 -16.34
C THR A 238 -15.80 26.47 -17.61
N ILE A 239 -15.70 25.60 -18.62
CA ILE A 239 -16.47 25.74 -19.87
C ILE A 239 -17.97 25.49 -19.65
N SER A 240 -18.32 24.47 -18.86
CA SER A 240 -19.72 24.16 -18.53
C SER A 240 -20.38 25.30 -17.78
N ASN A 241 -19.74 25.88 -16.76
CA ASN A 241 -20.25 27.01 -16.00
C ASN A 241 -20.43 28.27 -16.85
N LYS A 242 -19.53 28.55 -17.80
CA LYS A 242 -19.70 29.66 -18.76
C LYS A 242 -20.90 29.46 -19.67
N ARG A 243 -21.20 28.25 -20.13
CA ARG A 243 -22.37 27.93 -20.94
C ARG A 243 -23.68 28.13 -20.17
N THR A 244 -23.74 27.69 -18.91
CA THR A 244 -24.90 27.87 -18.04
C THR A 244 -25.16 29.35 -17.75
N ASN A 245 -24.09 30.13 -17.47
CA ASN A 245 -24.21 31.57 -17.25
C ASN A 245 -24.64 32.36 -18.53
N MET A 246 -24.20 31.94 -19.73
CA MET A 246 -24.66 32.52 -20.99
C MET A 246 -26.12 32.19 -21.31
N GLN A 247 -26.66 31.06 -20.89
CA GLN A 247 -28.06 30.70 -21.02
C GLN A 247 -28.94 31.44 -19.99
N ASN A 248 -28.42 31.70 -18.79
CA ASN A 248 -29.15 32.45 -17.74
C ASN A 248 -29.09 33.98 -17.94
N ASN A 249 -28.05 34.52 -18.59
CA ASN A 249 -27.93 35.94 -18.89
C ASN A 249 -28.86 36.41 -20.02
N ASN A 250 -29.66 35.54 -20.62
CA ASN A 250 -30.77 35.92 -21.49
C ASN A 250 -32.10 36.15 -20.74
N LEU A 251 -32.11 35.99 -19.43
CA LEU A 251 -33.21 36.29 -18.52
C LEU A 251 -32.63 37.02 -17.31
N GLU A 252 -32.83 38.36 -17.29
CA GLU A 252 -32.62 39.28 -16.18
C GLU A 252 -31.16 39.63 -15.77
N GLY A 253 -30.88 40.95 -15.88
CA GLY A 253 -29.67 41.55 -15.34
C GLY A 253 -29.77 41.72 -13.83
N GLU A 254 -28.76 41.25 -13.12
CA GLU A 254 -28.29 41.79 -11.85
C GLU A 254 -26.85 41.28 -11.60
N GLU A 255 -26.01 42.20 -11.13
CA GLU A 255 -24.62 41.99 -10.81
C GLU A 255 -24.45 40.93 -9.74
N ASN A 256 -23.78 39.84 -10.04
CA ASN A 256 -23.30 38.90 -9.03
C ASN A 256 -21.77 38.90 -9.02
N THR A 257 -21.23 39.34 -7.89
CA THR A 257 -19.84 39.40 -7.51
C THR A 257 -19.21 38.01 -7.61
N MET A 258 -18.22 37.93 -8.47
CA MET A 258 -17.40 36.75 -8.67
C MET A 258 -16.61 36.42 -7.39
N MET A 259 -16.97 35.36 -6.65
CA MET A 259 -16.08 34.77 -5.67
C MET A 259 -15.00 34.00 -6.42
N VAL A 260 -13.82 34.58 -6.44
CA VAL A 260 -12.58 33.91 -6.86
C VAL A 260 -12.20 32.92 -5.77
N CYS A 261 -12.40 31.66 -6.02
CA CYS A 261 -11.78 30.63 -5.18
C CYS A 261 -10.29 30.56 -5.50
N ASP A 262 -9.45 30.89 -4.53
CA ASP A 262 -8.01 30.70 -4.58
C ASP A 262 -7.64 29.25 -4.93
N PRO A 263 -6.56 29.02 -5.69
CA PRO A 263 -6.10 27.69 -6.02
C PRO A 263 -5.50 27.04 -4.75
N ILE A 264 -6.28 26.21 -4.07
CA ILE A 264 -5.79 25.37 -3.00
C ILE A 264 -4.85 24.34 -3.63
N VAL A 265 -3.60 24.41 -3.25
CA VAL A 265 -2.58 23.40 -3.56
C VAL A 265 -2.97 22.11 -2.85
N ALA A 266 -3.64 21.21 -3.59
CA ALA A 266 -4.00 19.88 -3.08
C ALA A 266 -2.79 18.97 -3.19
N TYR A 267 -2.00 18.92 -2.15
CA TYR A 267 -1.14 17.78 -1.85
C TYR A 267 -1.90 16.85 -0.91
N GLU A 268 -1.98 15.57 -1.32
CA GLU A 268 -2.46 14.43 -0.54
C GLU A 268 -3.96 14.36 -0.24
N THR A 269 -4.57 13.40 -0.93
CA THR A 269 -5.74 12.60 -0.58
C THR A 269 -6.66 13.22 0.46
N ASP A 270 -7.47 14.12 0.05
CA ASP A 270 -8.47 14.64 0.95
C ASP A 270 -9.66 13.66 1.02
N PHE A 271 -9.47 12.56 1.81
CA PHE A 271 -10.58 11.67 2.20
C PHE A 271 -11.70 12.44 2.92
N PHE A 272 -11.39 13.63 3.41
CA PHE A 272 -12.34 14.60 3.94
C PHE A 272 -13.31 15.08 2.85
N GLU A 273 -12.84 15.33 1.64
CA GLU A 273 -13.69 15.65 0.51
C GLU A 273 -14.58 14.48 0.09
N LEU A 274 -14.05 13.25 0.12
CA LEU A 274 -14.85 12.05 -0.15
C LEU A 274 -15.96 11.85 0.90
N ASN A 275 -15.69 12.12 2.18
CA ASN A 275 -16.69 12.03 3.25
C ASN A 275 -17.75 13.15 3.17
N LYS A 276 -17.35 14.40 2.90
CA LYS A 276 -18.31 15.50 2.63
C LYS A 276 -19.26 15.15 1.51
N PHE A 277 -18.74 14.43 0.55
CA PHE A 277 -19.45 13.99 -0.62
C PHE A 277 -20.64 13.08 -0.31
N PHE A 278 -20.41 12.05 0.51
CA PHE A 278 -21.46 11.08 0.85
C PHE A 278 -22.34 11.52 2.03
N HIS A 279 -21.89 12.48 2.86
CA HIS A 279 -22.56 12.91 4.09
C HIS A 279 -22.64 14.45 4.23
N PRO A 280 -23.32 15.17 3.30
CA PRO A 280 -23.38 16.64 3.30
C PRO A 280 -24.13 17.26 4.47
N GLU A 281 -24.89 16.49 5.26
CA GLU A 281 -25.75 17.01 6.34
C GLU A 281 -25.08 17.09 7.72
N GLN A 282 -23.83 16.65 7.86
CA GLN A 282 -23.11 16.81 9.12
C GLN A 282 -22.62 18.24 9.30
N LYS A 283 -23.44 19.08 9.98
CA LYS A 283 -22.98 20.37 10.51
C LYS A 283 -21.75 20.11 11.39
N LEU A 284 -20.65 20.82 11.09
CA LEU A 284 -19.48 20.92 11.97
C LEU A 284 -19.91 21.46 13.34
N SER A 285 -20.35 20.58 14.22
CA SER A 285 -20.09 20.78 15.64
C SER A 285 -18.61 20.44 15.84
N PHE A 286 -17.89 21.24 16.58
CA PHE A 286 -16.48 21.08 16.92
C PHE A 286 -16.24 19.82 17.79
N PHE A 287 -16.67 18.67 17.30
CA PHE A 287 -16.32 17.37 17.82
C PHE A 287 -15.53 16.67 16.70
N VAL A 288 -14.25 16.43 16.96
CA VAL A 288 -13.38 15.66 16.10
C VAL A 288 -14.00 14.26 15.94
N HIS A 289 -14.78 14.05 14.87
CA HIS A 289 -15.18 12.71 14.48
C HIS A 289 -13.98 12.06 13.76
N ASN A 290 -13.61 10.90 14.24
CA ASN A 290 -12.49 10.05 13.88
C ASN A 290 -12.36 9.79 12.38
N SER A 291 -11.81 10.76 11.63
CA SER A 291 -11.27 10.50 10.30
C SER A 291 -9.88 9.88 10.51
N SER A 292 -9.62 8.72 9.91
CA SER A 292 -8.25 8.18 9.91
C SER A 292 -7.33 9.24 9.30
N SER A 293 -6.21 9.52 9.94
CA SER A 293 -5.25 10.55 9.51
C SER A 293 -4.61 10.28 8.13
N GLY A 294 -4.89 9.11 7.53
CA GLY A 294 -4.23 8.65 6.30
C GLY A 294 -2.77 8.22 6.51
N LEU A 295 -2.25 8.36 7.73
CA LEU A 295 -0.89 7.97 8.07
C LEU A 295 -0.77 6.46 8.21
N GLN A 296 0.41 5.92 7.85
CA GLN A 296 0.72 4.51 7.94
C GLN A 296 1.60 4.20 9.16
N PRO A 297 1.52 2.98 9.73
CA PRO A 297 2.42 2.55 10.79
C PRO A 297 3.88 2.70 10.39
N LEU A 298 4.75 3.06 11.34
CA LEU A 298 6.18 3.24 11.06
C LEU A 298 6.84 1.94 10.61
N LEU A 299 6.45 0.83 11.21
CA LEU A 299 6.94 -0.49 10.81
C LEU A 299 5.92 -1.59 11.14
N LYS A 300 6.05 -2.72 10.46
CA LYS A 300 5.28 -3.92 10.81
C LYS A 300 5.71 -4.42 12.19
N TRP A 301 4.79 -4.39 13.14
CA TRP A 301 4.98 -4.87 14.49
C TRP A 301 4.11 -6.11 14.77
N PRO A 302 4.57 -7.08 15.57
CA PRO A 302 3.74 -8.22 15.95
C PRO A 302 2.45 -7.72 16.62
N GLY A 303 1.31 -8.28 16.23
CA GLY A 303 0.02 -7.85 16.76
C GLY A 303 -0.58 -6.59 16.12
N GLY A 304 0.10 -5.94 15.14
CA GLY A 304 -0.40 -4.70 14.52
C GLY A 304 -1.87 -4.75 14.12
N LYS A 305 -2.60 -3.67 14.37
CA LYS A 305 -4.07 -3.60 14.29
C LYS A 305 -4.62 -3.00 12.99
N GLU A 306 -3.81 -2.96 11.92
CA GLU A 306 -4.26 -2.40 10.63
C GLU A 306 -5.57 -3.03 10.12
N LYS A 307 -5.71 -4.35 10.25
CA LYS A 307 -6.91 -5.07 9.83
C LYS A 307 -8.09 -4.89 10.78
N GLU A 308 -7.82 -4.61 12.04
CA GLU A 308 -8.81 -4.40 13.08
C GLU A 308 -9.31 -2.95 13.15
N LEU A 309 -8.67 -2.00 12.47
CA LEU A 309 -9.11 -0.59 12.44
C LEU A 309 -10.60 -0.45 12.05
N LYS A 310 -11.10 -1.31 11.17
CA LYS A 310 -12.53 -1.35 10.81
C LYS A 310 -13.48 -1.65 11.97
N TYR A 311 -12.99 -2.32 13.01
CA TYR A 311 -13.77 -2.56 14.25
C TYR A 311 -13.47 -1.52 15.32
N ILE A 312 -12.26 -0.93 15.32
CA ILE A 312 -11.81 0.05 16.30
C ILE A 312 -12.43 1.42 16.02
N LEU A 313 -12.18 1.97 14.83
CA LEU A 313 -12.52 3.36 14.48
C LEU A 313 -14.02 3.70 14.67
N PRO A 314 -15.00 2.84 14.29
CA PRO A 314 -16.41 3.15 14.47
C PRO A 314 -16.87 3.20 15.93
N ASN A 315 -16.09 2.63 16.84
CA ASN A 315 -16.41 2.54 18.26
C ASN A 315 -15.65 3.55 19.13
N ILE A 316 -14.81 4.41 18.55
CA ILE A 316 -14.07 5.42 19.31
C ILE A 316 -15.00 6.58 19.70
N PRO A 317 -15.06 6.97 20.99
CA PRO A 317 -15.88 8.09 21.44
C PRO A 317 -15.25 9.43 21.06
N SER A 318 -15.95 10.53 21.30
CA SER A 318 -15.34 11.87 21.27
C SER A 318 -14.36 12.04 22.43
N PHE A 319 -13.20 12.65 22.19
CA PHE A 319 -12.16 12.86 23.19
C PHE A 319 -11.31 14.10 22.85
N LYS A 320 -10.52 14.60 23.82
CA LYS A 320 -9.58 15.72 23.64
C LYS A 320 -8.14 15.26 23.41
N ARG A 321 -7.65 14.35 24.27
CA ARG A 321 -6.28 13.82 24.20
C ARG A 321 -6.31 12.31 24.00
N TYR A 322 -5.37 11.80 23.22
CA TYR A 322 -5.24 10.38 22.90
C TYR A 322 -4.06 9.74 23.64
N PHE A 323 -4.28 8.57 24.22
CA PHE A 323 -3.29 7.82 24.97
C PHE A 323 -3.19 6.39 24.44
N GLU A 324 -1.96 5.90 24.21
CA GLU A 324 -1.70 4.53 23.77
C GLU A 324 -0.49 3.95 24.52
N PRO A 325 -0.72 3.22 25.65
CA PRO A 325 0.33 2.64 26.49
C PRO A 325 1.15 1.56 25.82
N PHE A 326 0.63 0.93 24.76
CA PHE A 326 1.23 -0.17 24.00
C PHE A 326 1.24 0.16 22.51
N VAL A 327 1.97 1.20 22.11
CA VAL A 327 1.85 1.77 20.75
C VAL A 327 2.34 0.83 19.64
N GLY A 328 3.29 -0.05 19.91
CA GLY A 328 3.83 -0.97 18.92
C GLY A 328 4.23 -0.27 17.61
N GLY A 329 3.77 -0.78 16.49
CA GLY A 329 4.01 -0.17 15.16
C GLY A 329 3.23 1.12 14.89
N GLY A 330 2.31 1.51 15.78
CA GLY A 330 1.52 2.74 15.68
C GLY A 330 0.30 2.64 14.78
N SER A 331 -0.25 1.47 14.56
CA SER A 331 -1.39 1.30 13.63
C SER A 331 -2.61 2.11 14.05
N VAL A 332 -2.92 2.16 15.35
CA VAL A 332 -4.07 2.93 15.87
C VAL A 332 -3.67 4.38 16.07
N PHE A 333 -2.54 4.66 16.70
CA PHE A 333 -2.00 6.01 16.87
C PHE A 333 -1.97 6.81 15.56
N MET A 334 -1.43 6.20 14.48
CA MET A 334 -1.37 6.84 13.15
C MET A 334 -2.74 7.05 12.51
N ALA A 335 -3.76 6.29 12.91
CA ALA A 335 -5.12 6.44 12.40
C ALA A 335 -5.95 7.49 13.19
N MET A 336 -5.46 7.94 14.36
CA MET A 336 -6.17 8.88 15.22
C MET A 336 -5.96 10.34 14.80
N THR A 337 -6.97 11.16 15.09
CA THR A 337 -6.87 12.63 15.06
C THR A 337 -7.19 13.16 16.45
N ALA A 338 -6.23 13.83 17.09
CA ALA A 338 -6.34 14.40 18.41
C ALA A 338 -5.61 15.74 18.51
N ASN A 339 -5.90 16.52 19.55
CA ASN A 339 -5.15 17.75 19.84
C ASN A 339 -3.76 17.45 20.37
N GLU A 340 -3.65 16.43 21.22
CA GLU A 340 -2.39 15.95 21.78
C GLU A 340 -2.41 14.41 21.85
N TYR A 341 -1.25 13.81 21.62
CA TYR A 341 -1.04 12.37 21.68
C TYR A 341 -0.01 12.05 22.76
N PHE A 342 -0.27 10.98 23.49
CA PHE A 342 0.62 10.42 24.50
C PHE A 342 0.81 8.96 24.15
N ILE A 343 1.99 8.58 23.68
CA ILE A 343 2.29 7.20 23.27
C ILE A 343 3.42 6.63 24.09
N ASN A 344 3.33 5.35 24.34
CA ASN A 344 4.31 4.62 25.14
C ASN A 344 4.54 3.21 24.58
N ASP A 345 5.71 2.67 24.78
CA ASP A 345 6.03 1.25 24.64
C ASP A 345 7.21 0.90 25.54
N LEU A 346 7.24 -0.34 26.01
CA LEU A 346 8.34 -0.82 26.85
C LEU A 346 9.61 -1.12 26.03
N SER A 347 9.49 -1.32 24.70
CA SER A 347 10.63 -1.57 23.82
C SER A 347 11.43 -0.29 23.58
N THR A 348 12.62 -0.26 24.16
CA THR A 348 13.55 0.89 24.01
C THR A 348 13.98 1.11 22.56
N GLU A 349 14.19 0.04 21.78
CA GLU A 349 14.54 0.14 20.36
C GLU A 349 13.41 0.75 19.53
N LEU A 350 12.18 0.39 19.83
CA LEU A 350 11.01 0.93 19.15
C LEU A 350 10.83 2.40 19.48
N ILE A 351 10.91 2.77 20.76
CA ILE A 351 10.80 4.18 21.20
C ILE A 351 11.99 5.02 20.67
N SER A 352 13.19 4.44 20.60
CA SER A 352 14.32 5.09 19.93
C SER A 352 14.00 5.40 18.45
N LEU A 353 13.34 4.48 17.72
CA LEU A 353 12.92 4.73 16.35
C LEU A 353 11.90 5.87 16.26
N TYR A 354 10.86 5.86 17.12
CA TYR A 354 9.88 6.94 17.19
C TYR A 354 10.54 8.30 17.41
N ASN A 355 11.47 8.38 18.37
CA ASN A 355 12.19 9.62 18.71
C ASN A 355 13.07 10.10 17.54
N ASN A 356 13.81 9.21 16.88
CA ASN A 356 14.65 9.57 15.73
C ASN A 356 13.83 10.08 14.53
N ILE A 357 12.63 9.54 14.31
CA ILE A 357 11.73 10.01 13.26
C ILE A 357 11.09 11.35 13.66
N ALA A 358 10.51 11.44 14.86
CA ALA A 358 9.84 12.63 15.35
C ALA A 358 10.75 13.87 15.37
N THR A 359 12.02 13.68 15.72
CA THR A 359 13.03 14.76 15.74
C THR A 359 13.73 14.97 14.39
N THR A 360 13.36 14.21 13.36
CA THR A 360 14.07 14.22 12.07
C THR A 360 15.59 14.11 12.21
N ASN A 361 16.05 13.17 13.05
CA ASN A 361 17.47 13.01 13.38
C ASN A 361 18.31 12.73 12.12
N LYS A 362 19.11 13.72 11.71
CA LYS A 362 19.92 13.68 10.47
C LYS A 362 20.83 12.46 10.41
N ASN A 363 21.43 12.06 11.52
CA ASN A 363 22.35 10.91 11.57
C ASN A 363 21.61 9.59 11.37
N PHE A 364 20.39 9.44 11.94
CA PHE A 364 19.56 8.27 11.70
C PHE A 364 19.24 8.09 10.22
N PHE A 365 18.73 9.15 9.58
CA PHE A 365 18.39 9.10 8.16
C PHE A 365 19.61 8.82 7.30
N TRP A 366 20.74 9.45 7.60
CA TRP A 366 22.00 9.26 6.89
C TRP A 366 22.49 7.79 6.99
N TYR A 367 22.46 7.17 8.18
CA TYR A 367 22.82 5.76 8.33
C TYR A 367 21.90 4.84 7.53
N VAL A 368 20.59 5.09 7.51
CA VAL A 368 19.66 4.28 6.72
C VAL A 368 19.91 4.45 5.21
N GLU A 369 20.21 5.65 4.75
CA GLU A 369 20.60 5.93 3.34
C GLU A 369 21.91 5.22 2.98
N LEU A 370 22.90 5.18 3.87
CA LEU A 370 24.13 4.39 3.67
C LEU A 370 23.83 2.90 3.54
N MET A 371 22.91 2.37 4.34
CA MET A 371 22.52 0.95 4.27
C MET A 371 21.77 0.65 2.96
N ASP A 372 20.90 1.53 2.48
CA ASP A 372 20.27 1.39 1.17
C ASP A 372 21.30 1.41 0.04
N LYS A 373 22.28 2.32 0.10
CA LYS A 373 23.37 2.37 -0.88
C LYS A 373 24.23 1.09 -0.86
N SER A 374 24.51 0.57 0.31
CA SER A 374 25.18 -0.72 0.46
C SER A 374 24.37 -1.87 -0.18
N TRP A 375 23.05 -1.81 -0.05
CA TRP A 375 22.13 -2.77 -0.67
C TRP A 375 22.16 -2.70 -2.19
N GLU A 376 22.23 -1.50 -2.78
CA GLU A 376 22.43 -1.28 -4.22
C GLU A 376 23.81 -1.72 -4.68
N ASN A 377 24.87 -1.37 -3.92
CA ASN A 377 26.24 -1.79 -4.21
C ASN A 377 26.38 -3.32 -4.24
N SER A 378 25.66 -4.05 -3.40
CA SER A 378 25.66 -5.52 -3.43
C SER A 378 25.10 -6.10 -4.72
N GLY A 379 24.06 -5.48 -5.29
CA GLY A 379 23.54 -5.81 -6.63
C GLY A 379 24.51 -5.46 -7.76
N LYS A 380 25.22 -4.32 -7.65
CA LYS A 380 26.27 -3.95 -8.58
C LYS A 380 27.44 -4.92 -8.50
N PHE A 381 27.92 -5.24 -7.31
CA PHE A 381 28.97 -6.23 -7.10
C PHE A 381 28.64 -7.59 -7.76
N PHE A 382 27.37 -8.04 -7.66
CA PHE A 382 26.94 -9.24 -8.38
C PHE A 382 27.07 -9.09 -9.89
N LYS A 383 26.62 -7.94 -10.47
CA LYS A 383 26.69 -7.69 -11.92
C LYS A 383 28.13 -7.67 -12.43
N ASP A 384 29.05 -7.11 -11.66
CA ASP A 384 30.46 -7.00 -11.99
C ASP A 384 31.20 -8.35 -11.84
N ASN A 385 30.61 -9.34 -11.13
CA ASN A 385 31.22 -10.63 -10.84
C ASN A 385 30.42 -11.82 -11.40
N ARG A 386 30.05 -11.76 -12.68
CA ARG A 386 29.32 -12.83 -13.40
C ARG A 386 30.05 -14.17 -13.45
N ILE A 387 31.33 -14.20 -13.10
CA ILE A 387 32.12 -15.44 -12.95
C ILE A 387 31.48 -16.40 -11.95
N LEU A 388 30.72 -15.90 -10.96
CA LEU A 388 29.98 -16.72 -10.00
C LEU A 388 28.94 -17.60 -10.69
N ILE A 389 28.20 -17.06 -11.68
CA ILE A 389 27.22 -17.85 -12.45
C ILE A 389 27.97 -18.89 -13.28
N LYS A 390 29.04 -18.51 -14.00
CA LYS A 390 29.82 -19.44 -14.81
C LYS A 390 30.32 -20.61 -13.96
N LYS A 391 30.84 -20.33 -12.75
CA LYS A 391 31.34 -21.37 -11.87
C LYS A 391 30.22 -22.26 -11.32
N TYR A 392 29.06 -21.70 -11.04
CA TYR A 392 27.90 -22.49 -10.67
C TYR A 392 27.50 -23.44 -11.81
N LEU A 393 27.45 -22.98 -13.08
CA LEU A 393 27.12 -23.82 -14.24
C LEU A 393 28.13 -24.96 -14.41
N GLU A 394 29.44 -24.70 -14.23
CA GLU A 394 30.48 -25.76 -14.23
C GLU A 394 30.21 -26.81 -13.14
N TYR A 395 29.81 -26.39 -11.95
CA TYR A 395 29.44 -27.27 -10.85
C TYR A 395 28.15 -28.04 -11.11
N ARG A 396 27.14 -27.39 -11.64
CA ARG A 396 25.87 -28.00 -12.05
C ARG A 396 26.09 -29.13 -13.06
N ASP A 397 26.91 -28.85 -14.08
CA ASP A 397 27.20 -29.75 -15.20
C ASP A 397 28.24 -30.85 -14.87
N ASN A 398 28.60 -31.01 -13.59
CA ASN A 398 29.61 -31.97 -13.10
C ASN A 398 31.05 -31.78 -13.69
N LYS A 399 31.38 -30.55 -14.18
CA LYS A 399 32.72 -30.23 -14.64
C LYS A 399 33.66 -29.91 -13.50
N ILE A 400 33.16 -29.58 -12.33
CA ILE A 400 33.88 -29.39 -11.09
C ILE A 400 33.14 -30.09 -9.93
N SER A 401 33.91 -30.56 -8.95
CA SER A 401 33.41 -31.19 -7.71
C SER A 401 32.87 -30.13 -6.73
N LYS A 402 32.20 -30.59 -5.67
CA LYS A 402 31.75 -29.75 -4.56
C LYS A 402 32.90 -29.10 -3.80
N GLU A 403 34.00 -29.83 -3.66
CA GLU A 403 35.26 -29.40 -3.03
C GLU A 403 35.95 -28.32 -3.85
N GLU A 404 35.95 -28.46 -5.18
CA GLU A 404 36.49 -27.44 -6.11
C GLU A 404 35.64 -26.18 -6.10
N LEU A 405 34.30 -26.30 -6.08
CA LEU A 405 33.43 -25.14 -5.90
C LEU A 405 33.73 -24.42 -4.59
N LYS A 406 33.87 -25.14 -3.47
CA LYS A 406 34.17 -24.56 -2.16
C LYS A 406 35.51 -23.80 -2.19
N ARG A 407 36.54 -24.40 -2.79
CA ARG A 407 37.84 -23.76 -2.96
C ARG A 407 37.76 -22.51 -3.79
N PHE A 408 37.06 -22.56 -4.93
CA PHE A 408 36.83 -21.39 -5.78
C PHE A 408 36.15 -20.25 -5.04
N VAL A 409 35.06 -20.53 -4.28
CA VAL A 409 34.34 -19.52 -3.50
C VAL A 409 35.24 -18.88 -2.44
N HIS A 410 36.07 -19.67 -1.80
CA HIS A 410 37.05 -19.19 -0.81
C HIS A 410 38.08 -18.25 -1.48
N GLU A 411 38.75 -18.72 -2.55
CA GLU A 411 39.74 -17.92 -3.30
C GLU A 411 39.14 -16.65 -3.88
N PHE A 412 37.90 -16.72 -4.39
CA PHE A 412 37.16 -15.56 -4.88
C PHE A 412 36.94 -14.53 -3.77
N CYS A 413 36.46 -14.95 -2.58
CA CYS A 413 36.22 -14.04 -1.46
C CYS A 413 37.52 -13.43 -0.91
N VAL A 414 38.62 -14.19 -0.91
CA VAL A 414 39.94 -13.69 -0.52
C VAL A 414 40.46 -12.66 -1.51
N SER A 415 40.41 -12.97 -2.82
CA SER A 415 40.88 -12.07 -3.89
C SER A 415 40.07 -10.79 -4.00
N LYS A 416 38.76 -10.86 -3.69
CA LYS A 416 37.80 -9.74 -3.75
C LYS A 416 37.52 -9.09 -2.39
N LYS A 417 38.37 -9.33 -1.39
CA LYS A 417 38.13 -8.84 -0.01
C LYS A 417 37.91 -7.32 0.08
N SER A 418 38.70 -6.53 -0.64
CA SER A 418 38.52 -5.06 -0.71
C SER A 418 37.17 -4.70 -1.31
N ASP A 419 36.86 -5.26 -2.50
CA ASP A 419 35.62 -4.97 -3.22
C ASP A 419 34.39 -5.38 -2.37
N ILE A 420 34.48 -6.47 -1.59
CA ILE A 420 33.43 -6.93 -0.68
C ILE A 420 33.24 -5.95 0.49
N LEU A 421 34.31 -5.41 1.05
CA LEU A 421 34.23 -4.39 2.11
C LEU A 421 33.67 -3.08 1.57
N ASP A 422 34.03 -2.71 0.33
CA ASP A 422 33.52 -1.50 -0.32
C ASP A 422 31.99 -1.52 -0.56
N ILE A 423 31.36 -2.72 -0.55
CA ILE A 423 29.89 -2.82 -0.57
C ILE A 423 29.30 -2.04 0.59
N LEU A 424 29.88 -2.12 1.79
CA LEU A 424 29.35 -1.47 3.00
C LEU A 424 29.51 0.06 3.03
N GLY A 425 30.41 0.61 2.19
CA GLY A 425 30.85 2.00 2.26
C GLY A 425 31.87 2.22 3.39
N LYS A 426 32.67 3.27 3.28
CA LYS A 426 33.82 3.52 4.16
C LYS A 426 33.44 3.61 5.66
N GLU A 427 32.33 4.22 5.95
CA GLU A 427 31.87 4.51 7.31
C GLU A 427 31.48 3.21 8.05
N ILE A 428 30.76 2.32 7.39
CA ILE A 428 30.34 1.04 7.98
C ILE A 428 31.49 0.03 7.91
N ALA A 429 32.30 0.07 6.85
CA ALA A 429 33.45 -0.82 6.68
C ALA A 429 34.56 -0.59 7.72
N SER A 430 34.59 0.57 8.38
CA SER A 430 35.50 0.85 9.50
C SER A 430 35.12 0.15 10.80
N LEU A 431 33.90 -0.38 10.90
CA LEU A 431 33.41 -1.14 12.05
C LEU A 431 33.83 -2.63 11.96
N PRO A 432 33.79 -3.37 13.06
CA PRO A 432 33.99 -4.82 13.02
C PRO A 432 33.07 -5.48 11.99
N SER A 433 33.63 -6.26 11.07
CA SER A 433 32.87 -6.79 9.94
C SER A 433 33.10 -8.28 9.74
N ILE A 434 32.01 -9.00 9.50
CA ILE A 434 32.01 -10.42 9.16
C ILE A 434 31.61 -10.67 7.70
N ILE A 435 31.44 -9.60 6.89
CA ILE A 435 30.86 -9.69 5.54
C ILE A 435 31.61 -10.67 4.62
N THR A 436 32.94 -10.69 4.65
CA THR A 436 33.73 -11.57 3.78
C THR A 436 33.49 -13.04 4.12
N ARG A 437 33.47 -13.39 5.40
CA ARG A 437 33.13 -14.73 5.90
C ARG A 437 31.71 -15.13 5.54
N GLU A 438 30.77 -14.24 5.77
CA GLU A 438 29.35 -14.48 5.44
C GLU A 438 29.12 -14.60 3.94
N MET A 439 29.88 -13.87 3.13
CA MET A 439 29.85 -13.97 1.65
C MET A 439 30.24 -15.39 1.23
N GLU A 440 31.39 -15.91 1.73
CA GLU A 440 31.84 -17.26 1.46
C GLU A 440 30.78 -18.31 1.83
N ILE A 441 30.29 -18.24 3.07
CA ILE A 441 29.31 -19.19 3.60
C ILE A 441 28.01 -19.17 2.77
N ASN A 442 27.48 -17.98 2.49
CA ASN A 442 26.19 -17.86 1.81
C ASN A 442 26.27 -18.21 0.33
N LEU A 443 27.34 -17.84 -0.38
CA LEU A 443 27.55 -18.23 -1.78
C LEU A 443 27.67 -19.76 -1.91
N PHE A 444 28.54 -20.40 -1.14
CA PHE A 444 28.70 -21.84 -1.21
C PHE A 444 27.42 -22.60 -0.86
N ARG A 445 26.77 -22.24 0.24
CA ARG A 445 25.49 -22.83 0.67
C ARG A 445 24.40 -22.68 -0.40
N LYS A 446 24.27 -21.48 -0.97
CA LYS A 446 23.24 -21.20 -1.97
C LYS A 446 23.49 -21.99 -3.25
N MET A 447 24.71 -21.98 -3.79
CA MET A 447 25.06 -22.73 -4.99
C MET A 447 24.88 -24.25 -4.79
N SER A 448 25.28 -24.79 -3.64
CA SER A 448 25.03 -26.20 -3.32
C SER A 448 23.54 -26.53 -3.31
N ARG A 449 22.72 -25.68 -2.65
CA ARG A 449 21.26 -25.91 -2.56
C ARG A 449 20.55 -25.74 -3.90
N MET A 450 20.98 -24.80 -4.75
CA MET A 450 20.43 -24.64 -6.10
C MET A 450 20.62 -25.94 -6.89
N ARG A 451 21.80 -26.53 -6.90
CA ARG A 451 22.07 -27.80 -7.60
C ARG A 451 21.21 -28.95 -7.07
N GLU A 452 21.08 -29.08 -5.75
CA GLU A 452 20.20 -30.09 -5.15
C GLU A 452 18.76 -29.96 -5.66
N LEU A 453 18.23 -28.73 -5.71
CA LEU A 453 16.89 -28.44 -6.19
C LEU A 453 16.73 -28.74 -7.69
N GLU A 454 17.73 -28.40 -8.52
CA GLU A 454 17.73 -28.71 -9.94
C GLU A 454 17.77 -30.21 -10.22
N MET A 455 18.48 -30.97 -9.39
CA MET A 455 18.50 -32.44 -9.48
C MET A 455 17.17 -33.08 -9.05
N GLU A 456 16.47 -32.48 -8.07
CA GLU A 456 15.21 -32.99 -7.56
C GLU A 456 14.00 -32.62 -8.44
N LYS A 457 14.04 -31.50 -9.15
CA LYS A 457 12.85 -30.93 -9.85
C LYS A 457 13.12 -30.66 -11.32
N HIS A 458 13.69 -29.53 -11.64
CA HIS A 458 13.96 -29.05 -13.01
C HIS A 458 15.05 -27.98 -12.98
N LEU A 459 15.69 -27.75 -14.12
CA LEU A 459 16.71 -26.70 -14.25
C LEU A 459 16.09 -25.32 -14.03
N LEU A 460 16.78 -24.49 -13.24
CA LEU A 460 16.37 -23.13 -12.99
C LEU A 460 16.61 -22.25 -14.24
N PRO A 461 15.66 -21.38 -14.59
CA PRO A 461 15.87 -20.33 -15.59
C PRO A 461 17.08 -19.45 -15.23
N GLU A 462 17.73 -18.84 -16.22
CA GLU A 462 18.90 -17.98 -16.01
C GLU A 462 18.61 -16.85 -15.00
N LYS A 463 17.44 -16.25 -15.11
CA LYS A 463 16.98 -15.20 -14.16
C LYS A 463 16.95 -15.71 -12.72
N ASP A 464 16.47 -16.92 -12.49
CA ASP A 464 16.39 -17.50 -11.14
C ASP A 464 17.78 -17.83 -10.58
N LEU A 465 18.75 -18.22 -11.46
CA LEU A 465 20.15 -18.39 -11.08
C LEU A 465 20.74 -17.06 -10.60
N GLU A 466 20.54 -16.00 -11.35
CA GLU A 466 20.97 -14.64 -11.02
C GLU A 466 20.41 -14.19 -9.67
N ASP A 467 19.08 -14.28 -9.52
CA ASP A 467 18.37 -13.84 -8.33
C ASP A 467 18.81 -14.63 -7.08
N ASN A 468 19.11 -15.91 -7.23
CA ASN A 468 19.62 -16.74 -6.13
C ASN A 468 21.05 -16.38 -5.72
N ILE A 469 21.96 -16.11 -6.67
CA ILE A 469 23.34 -15.71 -6.35
C ILE A 469 23.35 -14.29 -5.76
N GLU A 470 22.58 -13.36 -6.32
CA GLU A 470 22.40 -12.03 -5.72
C GLU A 470 21.85 -12.13 -4.30
N THR A 471 20.88 -13.04 -4.06
CA THR A 471 20.33 -13.30 -2.72
C THR A 471 21.42 -13.78 -1.75
N ALA A 472 22.39 -14.58 -2.18
CA ALA A 472 23.49 -15.00 -1.32
C ALA A 472 24.39 -13.83 -0.89
N ILE A 473 24.69 -12.93 -1.84
CA ILE A 473 25.45 -11.70 -1.59
C ILE A 473 24.70 -10.80 -0.61
N LYS A 474 23.42 -10.52 -0.88
CA LYS A 474 22.56 -9.70 -0.01
C LYS A 474 22.37 -10.32 1.38
N SER A 475 22.33 -11.65 1.46
CA SER A 475 22.31 -12.35 2.74
C SER A 475 23.57 -12.08 3.56
N ALA A 476 24.75 -12.00 2.94
CA ALA A 476 25.99 -11.65 3.64
C ALA A 476 25.97 -10.21 4.19
N VAL A 477 25.46 -9.26 3.42
CA VAL A 477 25.27 -7.87 3.88
C VAL A 477 24.30 -7.81 5.06
N TYR A 478 23.15 -8.49 4.95
CA TYR A 478 22.16 -8.56 6.02
C TYR A 478 22.75 -9.18 7.30
N MET A 479 23.52 -10.26 7.16
CA MET A 479 24.17 -10.94 8.29
C MET A 479 25.22 -10.05 8.97
N ASN A 480 25.93 -9.23 8.19
CA ASN A 480 26.87 -8.24 8.73
C ASN A 480 26.14 -7.18 9.55
N TYR A 481 25.03 -6.63 9.05
CA TYR A 481 24.23 -5.65 9.81
C TYR A 481 23.57 -6.26 11.03
N ARG A 482 23.14 -7.53 10.96
CA ARG A 482 22.62 -8.24 12.12
C ARG A 482 23.71 -8.48 13.18
N TYR A 483 24.95 -8.76 12.76
CA TYR A 483 26.10 -8.88 13.66
C TYR A 483 26.37 -7.55 14.38
N LEU A 484 26.42 -6.44 13.64
CA LEU A 484 26.61 -5.11 14.22
C LEU A 484 25.46 -4.71 15.17
N TYR A 485 24.23 -5.09 14.86
CA TYR A 485 23.08 -4.85 15.74
C TYR A 485 23.20 -5.59 17.07
N ASN A 486 23.72 -6.81 17.05
CA ASN A 486 23.91 -7.62 18.25
C ASN A 486 25.17 -7.25 19.05
N ASP A 487 25.99 -6.30 18.56
CA ASP A 487 27.18 -5.83 19.28
C ASP A 487 26.78 -4.80 20.34
N LYS A 488 26.94 -5.16 21.61
CA LYS A 488 26.62 -4.29 22.74
C LYS A 488 27.42 -3.00 22.76
N ASN A 489 28.68 -3.02 22.29
CA ASN A 489 29.49 -1.80 22.23
C ASN A 489 28.88 -0.77 21.28
N ILE A 490 28.28 -1.22 20.16
CA ILE A 490 27.57 -0.32 19.22
C ILE A 490 26.27 0.18 19.86
N ALA A 491 25.52 -0.67 20.56
CA ALA A 491 24.31 -0.27 21.25
C ALA A 491 24.60 0.86 22.27
N ASP A 492 25.69 0.73 23.01
CA ASP A 492 26.05 1.68 24.09
C ASP A 492 26.71 2.96 23.56
N SER A 493 27.63 2.84 22.57
CA SER A 493 28.45 3.98 22.11
C SER A 493 27.85 4.73 20.92
N ALA A 494 26.97 4.11 20.13
CA ALA A 494 26.40 4.66 18.91
C ALA A 494 24.89 4.39 18.79
N PRO A 495 24.04 4.89 19.71
CA PRO A 495 22.61 4.55 19.77
C PRO A 495 21.84 4.88 18.51
N THR A 496 22.22 5.96 17.79
CA THR A 496 21.58 6.32 16.52
C THR A 496 21.89 5.32 15.41
N LEU A 497 23.13 4.81 15.33
CA LEU A 497 23.50 3.75 14.42
C LEU A 497 22.77 2.44 14.79
N HIS A 498 22.72 2.11 16.07
CA HIS A 498 22.01 0.92 16.56
C HIS A 498 20.52 0.96 16.18
N CYS A 499 19.87 2.12 16.31
CA CYS A 499 18.50 2.35 15.88
C CYS A 499 18.34 2.16 14.34
N ALA A 500 19.28 2.66 13.54
CA ALA A 500 19.25 2.46 12.08
C ALA A 500 19.46 0.97 11.71
N LEU A 501 20.34 0.25 12.41
CA LEU A 501 20.52 -1.19 12.25
C LEU A 501 19.24 -1.96 12.63
N PHE A 502 18.60 -1.62 13.77
CA PHE A 502 17.29 -2.15 14.15
C PHE A 502 16.27 -1.97 13.04
N PHE A 503 16.14 -0.75 12.53
CA PHE A 503 15.20 -0.43 11.45
C PHE A 503 15.49 -1.24 10.18
N PHE A 504 16.78 -1.35 9.80
CA PHE A 504 17.20 -2.14 8.65
C PHE A 504 16.84 -3.61 8.81
N ILE A 505 17.33 -4.28 9.88
CA ILE A 505 17.12 -5.71 10.05
C ILE A 505 15.63 -6.07 10.16
N ARG A 506 14.81 -5.21 10.79
CA ARG A 506 13.36 -5.40 10.86
C ARG A 506 12.67 -5.37 9.51
N ASN A 507 13.16 -4.57 8.58
CA ASN A 507 12.59 -4.46 7.25
C ASN A 507 13.02 -5.59 6.31
N TYR A 508 14.17 -6.24 6.55
CA TYR A 508 14.74 -7.27 5.68
C TYR A 508 14.72 -8.68 6.28
N ALA A 509 14.31 -8.83 7.54
CA ALA A 509 14.16 -10.14 8.20
C ALA A 509 13.03 -10.96 7.56
N TYR A 510 13.20 -12.28 7.53
CA TYR A 510 12.23 -13.23 7.01
C TYR A 510 10.85 -13.04 7.63
N SER A 511 9.82 -12.84 6.79
CA SER A 511 8.42 -12.59 7.17
C SER A 511 8.21 -11.47 8.20
N GLY A 512 9.19 -10.54 8.35
CA GLY A 512 9.13 -9.53 9.39
C GLY A 512 9.13 -10.09 10.83
N MET A 513 9.60 -11.33 11.00
CA MET A 513 9.65 -11.99 12.30
C MET A 513 10.55 -11.26 13.28
N PHE A 514 10.22 -11.40 14.56
CA PHE A 514 10.96 -10.83 15.67
C PHE A 514 11.30 -11.95 16.67
N ARG A 515 12.56 -12.37 16.70
CA ARG A 515 12.98 -13.48 17.55
C ARG A 515 14.41 -13.27 18.03
N TYR A 516 14.61 -13.48 19.32
CA TYR A 516 15.91 -13.48 19.97
C TYR A 516 16.33 -14.91 20.36
N SER A 517 17.62 -15.13 20.45
CA SER A 517 18.20 -16.33 21.06
C SER A 517 18.07 -16.28 22.58
N THR A 518 18.37 -17.39 23.26
CA THR A 518 18.43 -17.45 24.73
C THR A 518 19.51 -16.51 25.32
N LYS A 519 20.45 -16.05 24.47
CA LYS A 519 21.49 -15.05 24.84
C LYS A 519 21.04 -13.60 24.62
N GLY A 520 19.80 -13.37 24.19
CA GLY A 520 19.27 -12.06 23.88
C GLY A 520 19.71 -11.48 22.52
N GLU A 521 20.30 -12.29 21.62
CA GLU A 521 20.71 -11.86 20.27
C GLU A 521 19.59 -12.05 19.26
N PHE A 522 19.35 -11.05 18.42
CA PHE A 522 18.42 -11.16 17.29
C PHE A 522 18.93 -12.23 16.30
N ASN A 523 18.10 -13.23 15.98
CA ASN A 523 18.53 -14.42 15.24
C ASN A 523 17.67 -14.76 14.01
N VAL A 524 16.82 -13.85 13.52
CA VAL A 524 16.02 -14.09 12.32
C VAL A 524 16.90 -13.99 11.06
N PRO A 525 16.75 -14.92 10.10
CA PRO A 525 17.50 -14.89 8.85
C PRO A 525 16.96 -13.81 7.89
N TYR A 526 17.72 -13.55 6.81
CA TYR A 526 17.30 -12.71 5.70
C TYR A 526 16.04 -13.25 5.01
N GLY A 527 15.16 -12.35 4.55
CA GLY A 527 13.88 -12.70 3.93
C GLY A 527 13.95 -13.30 2.53
N GLY A 528 15.10 -13.25 1.86
CA GLY A 528 15.35 -13.89 0.57
C GLY A 528 14.98 -13.06 -0.66
N ILE A 529 14.78 -13.72 -1.80
CA ILE A 529 14.65 -13.12 -3.15
C ILE A 529 13.63 -11.96 -3.20
N ALA A 530 12.49 -12.12 -2.57
CA ALA A 530 11.44 -11.08 -2.54
C ALA A 530 11.89 -9.73 -1.96
N TYR A 531 13.03 -9.70 -1.27
CA TYR A 531 13.58 -8.49 -0.67
C TYR A 531 14.79 -7.92 -1.44
N ASN A 532 15.24 -8.58 -2.53
CA ASN A 532 16.43 -8.14 -3.27
C ASN A 532 16.29 -6.73 -3.84
N SER A 533 15.15 -6.39 -4.41
CA SER A 533 14.85 -5.08 -5.01
C SER A 533 14.30 -4.04 -4.01
N LYS A 534 14.11 -4.43 -2.74
CA LYS A 534 13.53 -3.55 -1.74
C LYS A 534 14.54 -2.47 -1.32
N LEU A 535 14.11 -1.21 -1.31
CA LEU A 535 14.83 -0.07 -0.76
C LEU A 535 13.97 0.62 0.30
N MET A 536 14.63 1.25 1.27
CA MET A 536 13.94 1.97 2.35
C MET A 536 13.69 3.45 2.00
N VAL A 537 14.22 3.95 0.89
CA VAL A 537 14.09 5.36 0.49
C VAL A 537 12.64 5.85 0.48
N LYS A 538 11.68 5.03 0.02
CA LYS A 538 10.25 5.38 0.06
C LYS A 538 9.73 5.58 1.49
N LYS A 539 10.20 4.76 2.44
CA LYS A 539 9.87 4.93 3.86
C LYS A 539 10.52 6.18 4.44
N LEU A 540 11.76 6.48 4.06
CA LEU A 540 12.46 7.69 4.51
C LEU A 540 11.76 8.96 4.01
N THR A 541 11.24 8.94 2.77
CA THR A 541 10.42 10.03 2.22
C THR A 541 9.15 10.21 3.04
N TYR A 542 8.45 9.10 3.35
CA TYR A 542 7.26 9.13 4.21
C TYR A 542 7.60 9.67 5.61
N TYR A 543 8.70 9.25 6.22
CA TYR A 543 9.10 9.71 7.55
C TYR A 543 9.48 11.19 7.63
N ARG A 544 9.79 11.82 6.49
CA ARG A 544 10.04 13.27 6.36
C ARG A 544 8.81 14.02 5.88
N SER A 545 7.68 13.35 5.68
CA SER A 545 6.47 14.00 5.14
C SER A 545 5.86 14.98 6.14
N THR A 546 5.34 16.08 5.62
CA THR A 546 4.72 17.14 6.44
C THR A 546 3.55 16.63 7.29
N PRO A 547 2.65 15.75 6.80
CA PRO A 547 1.58 15.20 7.62
C PRO A 547 2.08 14.42 8.82
N LEU A 548 3.09 13.56 8.63
CA LEU A 548 3.66 12.78 9.72
C LEU A 548 4.38 13.69 10.74
N MET A 549 5.12 14.69 10.27
CA MET A 549 5.78 15.64 11.16
C MET A 549 4.79 16.49 11.96
N LYS A 550 3.66 16.90 11.37
CA LYS A 550 2.58 17.58 12.10
C LYS A 550 1.96 16.68 13.16
N HIS A 551 1.79 15.40 12.88
CA HIS A 551 1.28 14.42 13.83
C HIS A 551 2.23 14.28 15.03
N PHE A 552 3.54 14.15 14.77
CA PHE A 552 4.54 14.08 15.82
C PHE A 552 4.73 15.39 16.59
N ALA A 553 4.50 16.55 15.99
CA ALA A 553 4.61 17.84 16.67
C ALA A 553 3.70 17.94 17.92
N ASN A 554 2.57 17.23 17.92
CA ASN A 554 1.62 17.17 19.01
C ASN A 554 1.73 15.85 19.81
N THR A 555 2.83 15.09 19.67
CA THR A 555 2.99 13.76 20.28
C THR A 555 4.05 13.81 21.36
N LYS A 556 3.72 13.30 22.54
CA LYS A 556 4.65 13.04 23.65
C LYS A 556 4.94 11.54 23.68
N ILE A 557 6.22 11.19 23.64
CA ILE A 557 6.71 9.81 23.49
C ILE A 557 7.38 9.38 24.80
N TYR A 558 6.99 8.22 25.32
CA TYR A 558 7.46 7.67 26.59
C TYR A 558 8.04 6.27 26.40
N ASN A 559 8.92 5.85 27.31
CA ASN A 559 9.48 4.51 27.39
C ASN A 559 9.43 4.06 28.85
N LEU A 560 8.21 3.79 29.32
CA LEU A 560 7.90 3.46 30.72
C LEU A 560 7.10 2.16 30.80
N ASP A 561 6.99 1.60 32.02
CA ASP A 561 5.94 0.61 32.31
C ASP A 561 4.57 1.24 32.05
N PHE A 562 3.60 0.45 31.57
CA PHE A 562 2.27 0.97 31.20
C PHE A 562 1.56 1.67 32.37
N GLU A 563 1.69 1.15 33.59
CA GLU A 563 1.04 1.74 34.76
C GLU A 563 1.73 3.04 35.17
N GLU A 564 3.06 3.08 35.17
CA GLU A 564 3.85 4.29 35.39
C GLU A 564 3.51 5.37 34.35
N PHE A 565 3.37 4.98 33.08
CA PHE A 565 2.97 5.90 32.01
C PHE A 565 1.57 6.47 32.28
N LEU A 566 0.58 5.63 32.59
CA LEU A 566 -0.78 6.08 32.85
C LEU A 566 -0.88 6.95 34.11
N ARG A 567 -0.15 6.62 35.17
CA ARG A 567 -0.08 7.44 36.39
C ARG A 567 0.60 8.80 36.15
N THR A 568 1.69 8.81 35.38
CA THR A 568 2.45 10.03 35.06
C THR A 568 1.65 10.98 34.16
N THR A 569 0.94 10.44 33.17
CA THR A 569 0.19 11.25 32.20
C THR A 569 -1.22 11.59 32.63
N ASN A 570 -1.77 10.86 33.60
CA ASN A 570 -3.03 11.07 34.29
C ASN A 570 -4.21 11.41 33.33
N PRO A 571 -4.67 10.47 32.51
CA PRO A 571 -5.81 10.70 31.59
C PRO A 571 -7.11 10.97 32.34
N THR A 572 -7.89 11.94 31.86
CA THR A 572 -9.11 12.46 32.47
C THR A 572 -10.36 11.97 31.72
N GLU A 573 -11.56 12.29 32.22
CA GLU A 573 -12.86 11.90 31.64
C GLU A 573 -13.07 12.41 30.19
N GLU A 574 -12.35 13.48 29.81
CA GLU A 574 -12.40 14.04 28.44
C GLU A 574 -11.43 13.35 27.47
N ASP A 575 -10.64 12.40 27.93
CA ASP A 575 -9.56 11.75 27.17
C ASP A 575 -9.96 10.35 26.72
N PHE A 576 -9.16 9.76 25.81
CA PHE A 576 -9.37 8.41 25.33
C PHE A 576 -8.07 7.59 25.40
N VAL A 577 -8.15 6.41 26.00
CA VAL A 577 -7.04 5.45 26.11
C VAL A 577 -7.33 4.24 25.23
N PHE A 578 -6.45 3.94 24.27
CA PHE A 578 -6.48 2.72 23.49
C PHE A 578 -5.46 1.70 24.02
N LEU A 579 -5.88 0.46 24.16
CA LEU A 579 -5.09 -0.62 24.78
C LEU A 579 -4.98 -1.81 23.84
N ASP A 580 -3.74 -2.18 23.52
CA ASP A 580 -3.37 -3.39 22.79
C ASP A 580 -2.25 -4.14 23.53
N PRO A 581 -2.52 -4.63 24.75
CA PRO A 581 -1.50 -5.28 25.55
C PRO A 581 -1.04 -6.60 24.92
N PRO A 582 0.19 -7.08 25.23
CA PRO A 582 0.63 -8.40 24.84
C PRO A 582 -0.34 -9.48 25.33
N TYR A 583 -0.55 -10.52 24.49
CA TYR A 583 -1.53 -11.57 24.84
C TYR A 583 -1.00 -12.52 25.89
N ASP A 584 -1.89 -13.07 26.69
CA ASP A 584 -1.66 -14.09 27.71
C ASP A 584 -1.34 -15.47 27.10
N SER A 585 -0.47 -15.59 26.13
CA SER A 585 -0.08 -16.87 25.53
C SER A 585 1.32 -17.27 26.04
N GLU A 586 1.56 -18.57 26.22
CA GLU A 586 2.86 -19.15 26.66
C GLU A 586 4.07 -18.72 25.80
N PHE A 587 3.85 -17.92 24.74
CA PHE A 587 4.84 -17.46 23.76
C PHE A 587 4.90 -15.93 23.64
N SER A 588 4.70 -15.19 24.75
CA SER A 588 4.89 -13.72 24.75
C SER A 588 6.35 -13.25 24.65
N THR A 589 7.26 -14.10 24.20
CA THR A 589 8.71 -13.83 23.99
C THR A 589 9.01 -12.96 22.77
N TYR A 590 8.08 -12.12 22.30
CA TYR A 590 8.30 -11.24 21.14
C TYR A 590 9.16 -10.01 21.43
N ALA A 591 9.23 -9.58 22.66
CA ALA A 591 10.19 -8.61 23.17
C ALA A 591 10.81 -9.24 24.42
N GLN A 592 12.03 -8.90 24.74
CA GLN A 592 12.79 -9.44 25.91
C GLN A 592 12.05 -9.30 27.25
N ASN A 593 10.83 -8.75 27.25
CA ASN A 593 9.97 -8.48 28.40
C ASN A 593 8.71 -9.35 28.30
N ALA A 594 8.58 -10.31 29.21
CA ALA A 594 7.37 -11.09 29.36
C ALA A 594 6.28 -10.22 29.98
N PHE A 595 5.09 -10.16 29.34
CA PHE A 595 3.89 -9.61 29.95
C PHE A 595 3.14 -10.77 30.62
N THR A 596 3.13 -10.77 31.97
CA THR A 596 2.67 -11.91 32.77
C THR A 596 1.19 -11.83 33.07
N LYS A 597 0.64 -12.87 33.75
CA LYS A 597 -0.75 -12.82 34.25
C LYS A 597 -0.93 -11.72 35.30
N GLU A 598 0.08 -11.54 36.15
CA GLU A 598 0.12 -10.48 37.16
C GLU A 598 0.08 -9.09 36.49
N ASP A 599 0.74 -8.91 35.33
CA ASP A 599 0.67 -7.67 34.57
C ASP A 599 -0.72 -7.45 33.97
N GLN A 600 -1.39 -8.52 33.51
CA GLN A 600 -2.78 -8.44 33.06
C GLN A 600 -3.73 -8.04 34.21
N GLU A 601 -3.53 -8.59 35.42
CA GLU A 601 -4.28 -8.23 36.61
C GLU A 601 -4.03 -6.78 37.03
N ARG A 602 -2.77 -6.31 37.02
CA ARG A 602 -2.41 -4.90 37.27
C ARG A 602 -3.12 -3.97 36.28
N LEU A 603 -3.07 -4.31 34.97
CA LEU A 603 -3.72 -3.51 33.93
C LEU A 603 -5.23 -3.45 34.15
N ALA A 604 -5.87 -4.61 34.37
CA ALA A 604 -7.30 -4.67 34.64
C ALA A 604 -7.70 -3.86 35.88
N ASN A 605 -6.95 -4.00 36.96
CA ASN A 605 -7.21 -3.26 38.21
C ASN A 605 -7.11 -1.73 37.98
N TYR A 606 -6.06 -1.26 37.32
CA TYR A 606 -5.90 0.17 37.05
C TYR A 606 -7.03 0.71 36.13
N MET A 607 -7.32 0.01 35.03
CA MET A 607 -8.29 0.47 34.03
C MET A 607 -9.72 0.47 34.57
N ILE A 608 -10.07 -0.48 35.42
CA ILE A 608 -11.44 -0.62 35.98
C ILE A 608 -11.65 0.32 37.18
N ASN A 609 -10.68 0.41 38.08
CA ASN A 609 -10.89 1.04 39.40
C ASN A 609 -10.29 2.46 39.47
N GLU A 610 -9.31 2.81 38.69
CA GLU A 610 -8.53 4.07 38.80
C GLU A 610 -8.66 4.97 37.60
N CYS A 611 -8.71 4.41 36.37
CA CYS A 611 -8.74 5.20 35.13
C CYS A 611 -10.09 5.90 34.95
N ARG A 612 -10.08 7.23 34.90
CA ARG A 612 -11.29 8.04 34.68
C ARG A 612 -11.59 8.27 33.19
N ALA A 613 -10.62 8.07 32.32
CA ALA A 613 -10.79 8.27 30.88
C ALA A 613 -11.70 7.22 30.28
N LYS A 614 -12.28 7.54 29.11
CA LYS A 614 -12.87 6.53 28.25
C LYS A 614 -11.77 5.65 27.69
N TRP A 615 -11.98 4.33 27.71
CA TRP A 615 -10.95 3.42 27.17
C TRP A 615 -11.53 2.28 26.36
N MET A 616 -10.75 1.80 25.41
CA MET A 616 -11.03 0.64 24.57
C MET A 616 -9.84 -0.30 24.59
N MET A 617 -10.10 -1.58 24.75
CA MET A 617 -9.09 -2.63 24.67
C MET A 617 -9.42 -3.63 23.58
N ILE A 618 -8.42 -4.06 22.85
CA ILE A 618 -8.46 -5.20 21.92
C ILE A 618 -7.51 -6.28 22.44
N ILE A 619 -8.03 -7.44 22.76
CA ILE A 619 -7.24 -8.55 23.32
C ILE A 619 -7.79 -9.90 22.87
N LYS A 620 -6.93 -10.94 22.82
CA LYS A 620 -7.36 -12.32 22.53
C LYS A 620 -8.32 -12.81 23.61
N ASN A 621 -9.42 -13.45 23.21
CA ASN A 621 -10.37 -14.05 24.14
C ASN A 621 -9.76 -15.31 24.76
N THR A 622 -9.57 -15.28 26.08
CA THR A 622 -9.24 -16.44 26.93
C THR A 622 -10.13 -16.38 28.16
N ASP A 623 -10.39 -17.53 28.80
CA ASP A 623 -11.21 -17.60 30.00
C ASP A 623 -10.66 -16.69 31.11
N PHE A 624 -9.34 -16.59 31.23
CA PHE A 624 -8.68 -15.72 32.19
C PHE A 624 -8.97 -14.24 31.91
N ILE A 625 -8.75 -13.78 30.68
CA ILE A 625 -9.01 -12.38 30.29
C ILE A 625 -10.49 -12.05 30.40
N TYR A 626 -11.36 -12.95 29.90
CA TYR A 626 -12.82 -12.75 30.04
C TYR A 626 -13.22 -12.60 31.50
N GLY A 627 -12.69 -13.44 32.41
CA GLY A 627 -12.94 -13.37 33.85
C GLY A 627 -12.49 -12.05 34.49
N LEU A 628 -11.37 -11.45 34.03
CA LEU A 628 -10.89 -10.18 34.55
C LEU A 628 -11.82 -8.99 34.18
N TYR A 629 -12.36 -8.98 32.96
CA TYR A 629 -13.09 -7.84 32.40
C TYR A 629 -14.61 -8.03 32.34
N ASN A 630 -15.14 -9.22 32.68
CA ASN A 630 -16.60 -9.44 32.81
C ASN A 630 -17.13 -8.84 34.08
N LYS A 631 -17.22 -7.52 34.14
CA LYS A 631 -17.65 -6.70 35.29
C LYS A 631 -18.77 -5.77 34.89
N GLU A 632 -19.60 -5.39 35.88
CA GLU A 632 -20.65 -4.40 35.70
C GLU A 632 -20.04 -3.05 35.26
N GLY A 633 -20.67 -2.39 34.27
CA GLY A 633 -20.17 -1.11 33.70
C GLY A 633 -19.22 -1.26 32.53
N LEU A 634 -18.82 -2.50 32.15
CA LEU A 634 -18.02 -2.74 30.96
C LEU A 634 -18.83 -3.37 29.82
N ASN A 635 -18.58 -2.94 28.61
CA ASN A 635 -19.17 -3.50 27.40
C ASN A 635 -18.16 -4.42 26.71
N ILE A 636 -18.51 -5.68 26.51
CA ILE A 636 -17.66 -6.68 25.85
C ILE A 636 -18.33 -7.11 24.54
N ARG A 637 -17.62 -6.99 23.43
CA ARG A 637 -18.01 -7.51 22.12
C ARG A 637 -16.94 -8.46 21.61
N THR A 638 -17.34 -9.47 20.85
CA THR A 638 -16.43 -10.44 20.25
C THR A 638 -16.36 -10.26 18.74
N PHE A 639 -15.19 -10.51 18.17
CA PHE A 639 -15.01 -10.60 16.71
C PHE A 639 -13.93 -11.63 16.36
N ASP A 640 -14.05 -12.23 15.16
CA ASP A 640 -13.10 -13.23 14.70
C ASP A 640 -11.91 -12.57 13.99
N LYS A 641 -10.71 -13.10 14.25
CA LYS A 641 -9.46 -12.71 13.62
C LYS A 641 -8.79 -13.91 12.97
N GLU A 642 -8.36 -13.72 11.71
CA GLU A 642 -7.52 -14.70 11.03
C GLU A 642 -6.03 -14.29 11.06
N TYR A 643 -5.18 -15.18 11.53
CA TYR A 643 -3.73 -15.00 11.53
C TYR A 643 -3.11 -15.50 10.23
N LEU A 644 -2.26 -14.68 9.58
CA LEU A 644 -1.54 -15.05 8.36
C LEU A 644 -0.46 -16.12 8.61
N VAL A 645 0.09 -16.17 9.83
CA VAL A 645 1.10 -17.15 10.25
C VAL A 645 0.79 -17.62 11.65
N SER A 646 0.56 -18.92 11.83
CA SER A 646 0.51 -19.58 13.15
C SER A 646 1.80 -20.38 13.33
N PHE A 647 2.52 -20.17 14.44
CA PHE A 647 3.82 -20.78 14.70
C PHE A 647 3.73 -22.20 15.30
N MET A 648 2.58 -22.58 15.85
CA MET A 648 2.42 -23.86 16.58
C MET A 648 1.45 -24.84 15.91
N ASN A 649 0.35 -24.35 15.34
CA ASN A 649 -0.63 -25.18 14.64
C ASN A 649 -1.00 -24.56 13.31
N ARG A 650 -0.53 -25.14 12.22
CA ARG A 650 -0.90 -24.69 10.85
C ARG A 650 -2.41 -24.73 10.58
N ASN A 651 -3.18 -25.40 11.43
CA ASN A 651 -4.61 -25.60 11.30
C ASN A 651 -5.47 -24.64 12.14
N GLU A 652 -4.92 -23.94 13.14
CA GLU A 652 -5.65 -22.96 13.97
C GLU A 652 -5.31 -21.53 13.54
N ARG A 653 -5.96 -21.09 12.47
CA ARG A 653 -5.79 -19.72 11.94
C ARG A 653 -6.82 -18.73 12.48
N LYS A 654 -7.87 -19.20 13.14
CA LYS A 654 -8.94 -18.35 13.66
C LYS A 654 -8.81 -18.22 15.18
N ALA A 655 -8.90 -17.00 15.68
CA ALA A 655 -9.00 -16.73 17.10
C ALA A 655 -10.03 -15.63 17.34
N THR A 656 -10.85 -15.81 18.35
CA THR A 656 -11.81 -14.81 18.78
C THR A 656 -11.12 -13.75 19.63
N HIS A 657 -11.39 -12.48 19.35
CA HIS A 657 -10.89 -11.34 20.11
C HIS A 657 -12.03 -10.65 20.84
N LEU A 658 -11.70 -10.02 21.94
CA LEU A 658 -12.57 -9.14 22.70
C LEU A 658 -12.28 -7.69 22.33
N LEU A 659 -13.33 -6.91 22.11
CA LEU A 659 -13.34 -5.46 22.15
C LEU A 659 -14.05 -5.07 23.44
N ILE A 660 -13.34 -4.46 24.36
CA ILE A 660 -13.83 -4.10 25.70
C ILE A 660 -13.80 -2.59 25.82
N THR A 661 -14.89 -1.99 26.33
CA THR A 661 -14.98 -0.55 26.59
C THR A 661 -15.67 -0.27 27.92
N ASN A 662 -15.38 0.91 28.54
CA ASN A 662 -16.05 1.42 29.74
C ASN A 662 -17.13 2.48 29.45
N TYR A 663 -17.59 2.56 28.18
CA TYR A 663 -18.63 3.51 27.73
C TYR A 663 -19.60 2.85 26.77
#